data_83195f199356c0ceead3251ab78dc83d
#
_entry.id   83195f199356c0ceead3251ab78dc83d
#
_cell.length_a   1.000
_cell.length_b   1.000
_cell.length_c   1.000
_cell.angle_alpha   90.00
_cell.angle_beta   90.00
_cell.angle_gamma   90.00
#
_symmetry.space_group_name_H-M   'P 1'
#
loop_
_entity.id
_entity.type
_entity.pdbx_description
1 polymer ?
#
loop_
_entity_poly.entity_id
_entity_poly.type
_entity_poly.pdbx_seq_one_letter_code
_entity_poly.pdbx_strand_id
1 'polypeptide(L)'
;MQRAKVNRFKQKCTQAKPFVLAAVSLSLITPLNLHAETATDLGTVGTQGGNGTVSAVAPAQASLQATQPQAVIDRTFFEDAKSPVADFTAIAVIAPGVSGGISANGPGLSEAKNTIRGFKDGEYNVTYDDIPFGDTNGPTHHSTAYFPASIIDHVTVERGPGNASTIGQATFGGSVNLYSLVPSNDFGVSTFYSQGSWNTQVAGVTINSGSLADLGDSKLMVTALDMSSDGYLTNSSLGSKNLTFKYEQPIGSKTLLTLFSSNNSNYYYQSDGSKGITDAQAAIYGKNFGLSSDPSKALYYGYGRVAKSTALDYIRLQSDVGSGWGIDNTSYYVWYGNNTLSADSSVPGDGLGSVINTQGGSKGPATQMPGYIKINSYSIYGDVVRITKQTDPGLFRMGLWFETTDTFRSRYDYNLFGMTPNYKEKNVAGIGSNILYDQGSSWKNYQPFAEFEWAATDNLKVTPGIKLMKWQQSIDAAVLDKSARQPANIDNEFNATLPFLTLNYKIDKTSSVYAQYAQGMLVPDISYYYSPSFNKTNITPQTSTNYQVGYVHKSSNITFDADVYYIDFANKLTQDLTSVDPVYYNGGGVIYKGIEGQVAYAVGNGFSLYTNGSINSAKNRDSGFVIANAPETTAALALLYKESGISSSLVYKYVGKQFADASELLAINPYSTLDYSIGYTFKSPGLGVKSMKVNLGIYNILNHTDVITASMTSKTGPSAADLYTWQPERSFMATVKLDF
;
A
#
# COMPACT_ATOMS: atom_id res chain seq x y z
N MET A 1 34.04 21.56 -14.83
CA MET A 1 32.55 21.57 -14.90
C MET A 1 31.87 20.46 -14.11
N GLN A 2 32.45 19.29 -13.92
CA GLN A 2 31.85 18.17 -13.14
C GLN A 2 31.75 18.42 -11.61
N ARG A 3 32.71 19.10 -10.98
CA ARG A 3 32.65 19.41 -9.54
C ARG A 3 31.51 20.36 -9.14
N ALA A 4 31.04 21.20 -10.05
CA ALA A 4 29.93 22.12 -9.78
C ALA A 4 28.54 21.43 -9.80
N LYS A 5 28.38 20.34 -10.55
CA LYS A 5 27.12 19.56 -10.57
C LYS A 5 26.95 18.70 -9.31
N VAL A 6 28.02 18.09 -8.81
CA VAL A 6 28.00 17.26 -7.59
C VAL A 6 27.65 18.09 -6.34
N ASN A 7 28.14 19.32 -6.26
CA ASN A 7 27.84 20.20 -5.12
C ASN A 7 26.41 20.76 -5.13
N ARG A 8 25.77 20.93 -6.30
CA ARG A 8 24.35 21.31 -6.40
C ARG A 8 23.40 20.21 -5.92
N PHE A 9 23.76 18.96 -6.10
CA PHE A 9 22.95 17.82 -5.65
C PHE A 9 23.08 17.57 -4.13
N LYS A 10 24.26 17.75 -3.53
CA LYS A 10 24.44 17.57 -2.09
C LYS A 10 23.63 18.57 -1.26
N GLN A 11 23.33 19.75 -1.79
CA GLN A 11 22.51 20.76 -1.09
C GLN A 11 21.00 20.50 -1.16
N LYS A 12 20.51 19.67 -2.10
CA LYS A 12 19.08 19.34 -2.20
C LYS A 12 18.61 18.24 -1.23
N CYS A 13 19.52 17.42 -0.73
CA CYS A 13 19.17 16.28 0.15
C CYS A 13 19.02 16.63 1.64
N THR A 14 19.25 17.87 2.08
CA THR A 14 19.28 18.20 3.51
C THR A 14 18.23 19.20 3.99
N GLN A 15 17.36 19.71 3.12
CA GLN A 15 16.29 20.63 3.56
C GLN A 15 15.00 20.33 2.79
N ALA A 16 14.01 19.78 3.47
CA ALA A 16 12.62 19.93 3.05
C ALA A 16 12.31 21.44 3.10
N LYS A 17 12.27 22.10 1.95
CA LYS A 17 11.79 23.48 1.87
C LYS A 17 10.28 23.46 2.02
N PRO A 18 9.70 24.30 2.90
CA PRO A 18 8.26 24.47 2.92
C PRO A 18 7.80 25.00 1.55
N PHE A 19 6.72 24.46 1.08
CA PHE A 19 6.05 24.84 -0.16
C PHE A 19 5.75 26.33 -0.14
N VAL A 20 6.35 27.10 -1.03
CA VAL A 20 5.92 28.47 -1.30
C VAL A 20 4.76 28.34 -2.30
N LEU A 21 3.53 28.58 -1.80
CA LEU A 21 2.34 28.70 -2.63
C LEU A 21 2.60 29.77 -3.71
N ALA A 22 2.71 29.36 -4.96
CA ALA A 22 2.60 30.26 -6.08
C ALA A 22 1.14 30.71 -6.15
N ALA A 23 0.88 31.96 -5.79
CA ALA A 23 -0.42 32.59 -5.88
C ALA A 23 -0.81 32.70 -7.38
N VAL A 24 -1.73 31.87 -7.82
CA VAL A 24 -2.44 32.09 -9.08
C VAL A 24 -3.46 33.18 -8.83
N SER A 25 -3.24 34.33 -9.47
CA SER A 25 -4.18 35.47 -9.45
C SER A 25 -5.48 35.09 -10.16
N LEU A 26 -6.53 34.80 -9.39
CA LEU A 26 -7.90 34.62 -9.87
C LEU A 26 -8.52 36.03 -10.05
N SER A 27 -8.80 36.42 -11.27
CA SER A 27 -9.61 37.63 -11.60
C SER A 27 -11.09 37.37 -11.30
N LEU A 28 -11.67 38.32 -10.59
CA LEU A 28 -13.04 38.42 -10.12
C LEU A 28 -14.10 38.10 -11.20
N ILE A 29 -14.98 37.16 -10.88
CA ILE A 29 -16.28 37.00 -11.56
C ILE A 29 -17.38 37.34 -10.55
N THR A 30 -18.26 38.24 -10.96
CA THR A 30 -19.42 38.77 -10.20
C THR A 30 -20.46 37.69 -9.93
N PRO A 31 -21.19 37.76 -8.79
CA PRO A 31 -22.16 36.70 -8.44
C PRO A 31 -23.49 36.87 -9.18
N LEU A 32 -23.91 35.80 -9.84
CA LEU A 32 -25.30 35.62 -10.30
C LEU A 32 -26.01 34.67 -9.32
N ASN A 33 -27.05 35.18 -8.65
CA ASN A 33 -27.93 34.41 -7.82
C ASN A 33 -28.73 33.39 -8.62
N LEU A 34 -28.58 32.12 -8.41
CA LEU A 34 -29.48 31.06 -8.88
C LEU A 34 -29.72 30.01 -7.78
N HIS A 35 -30.95 29.57 -7.66
CA HIS A 35 -31.50 28.72 -6.63
C HIS A 35 -30.83 27.33 -6.60
N ALA A 36 -30.65 26.81 -5.39
CA ALA A 36 -30.04 25.52 -5.13
C ALA A 36 -30.95 24.35 -5.55
N GLU A 37 -30.54 23.59 -6.56
CA GLU A 37 -30.92 22.19 -6.69
C GLU A 37 -29.80 21.32 -6.07
N THR A 38 -30.21 20.30 -5.35
CA THR A 38 -29.37 19.42 -4.54
C THR A 38 -28.17 18.88 -5.35
N ALA A 39 -26.97 19.06 -4.79
CA ALA A 39 -25.74 18.49 -5.32
C ALA A 39 -25.90 16.97 -5.51
N THR A 40 -25.76 16.51 -6.75
CA THR A 40 -25.74 15.08 -7.07
C THR A 40 -24.45 14.51 -6.53
N ASP A 41 -24.57 13.58 -5.57
CA ASP A 41 -23.44 12.83 -4.98
C ASP A 41 -22.65 12.13 -6.08
N LEU A 42 -21.41 12.60 -6.34
CA LEU A 42 -20.48 12.05 -7.32
C LEU A 42 -19.77 10.79 -6.76
N GLY A 43 -20.53 9.85 -6.21
CA GLY A 43 -20.03 8.49 -5.95
C GLY A 43 -19.15 8.34 -4.71
N THR A 44 -19.21 9.26 -3.76
CA THR A 44 -18.82 8.93 -2.39
C THR A 44 -19.84 7.93 -1.87
N VAL A 45 -19.40 6.72 -1.57
CA VAL A 45 -20.20 5.76 -0.79
C VAL A 45 -20.32 6.33 0.61
N GLY A 46 -21.23 7.28 0.76
CA GLY A 46 -21.63 7.77 2.08
C GLY A 46 -22.26 6.62 2.85
N THR A 47 -21.52 6.04 3.77
CA THR A 47 -22.06 5.11 4.76
C THR A 47 -22.92 5.85 5.76
N GLN A 48 -24.05 6.41 5.33
CA GLN A 48 -25.13 6.75 6.26
C GLN A 48 -25.89 5.48 6.58
N GLY A 49 -25.24 4.58 7.32
CA GLY A 49 -25.92 3.51 8.03
C GLY A 49 -26.62 4.09 9.24
N GLY A 50 -27.95 4.19 9.20
CA GLY A 50 -28.72 4.43 10.43
C GLY A 50 -28.39 3.37 11.47
N ASN A 51 -28.27 3.76 12.74
CA ASN A 51 -28.03 2.86 13.86
C ASN A 51 -29.02 1.68 13.81
N GLY A 52 -28.51 0.46 13.66
CA GLY A 52 -29.29 -0.79 13.71
C GLY A 52 -29.38 -1.60 12.40
N THR A 53 -28.75 -1.16 11.30
CA THR A 53 -28.64 -1.97 10.08
C THR A 53 -27.35 -2.78 10.04
N VAL A 54 -27.34 -3.93 9.36
CA VAL A 54 -26.14 -4.76 9.16
C VAL A 54 -25.01 -3.98 8.47
N SER A 55 -25.35 -3.04 7.60
CA SER A 55 -24.37 -2.16 6.93
C SER A 55 -23.53 -1.33 7.89
N ALA A 56 -24.06 -0.99 9.08
CA ALA A 56 -23.33 -0.23 10.09
C ALA A 56 -22.33 -1.05 10.91
N VAL A 57 -22.38 -2.39 10.82
CA VAL A 57 -21.57 -3.29 11.65
C VAL A 57 -20.77 -4.31 10.82
N ALA A 58 -21.03 -4.42 9.51
CA ALA A 58 -20.28 -5.33 8.64
C ALA A 58 -18.82 -4.88 8.54
N PRO A 59 -17.84 -5.77 8.81
CA PRO A 59 -16.42 -5.46 8.63
C PRO A 59 -16.06 -5.04 7.20
N ALA A 60 -16.71 -5.67 6.22
CA ALA A 60 -16.59 -5.34 4.81
C ALA A 60 -17.92 -5.63 4.08
N GLN A 61 -18.18 -4.89 3.00
CA GLN A 61 -19.40 -5.05 2.19
C GLN A 61 -19.21 -4.51 0.77
N ALA A 62 -19.96 -5.06 -0.19
CA ALA A 62 -20.04 -4.54 -1.55
C ALA A 62 -21.18 -3.52 -1.72
N SER A 63 -21.09 -2.69 -2.75
CA SER A 63 -22.16 -1.76 -3.18
C SER A 63 -23.15 -2.45 -4.12
N LEU A 64 -24.44 -2.10 -4.05
CA LEU A 64 -25.45 -2.48 -5.07
C LEU A 64 -25.16 -1.89 -6.46
N GLN A 65 -24.31 -0.84 -6.51
CA GLN A 65 -23.88 -0.21 -7.76
C GLN A 65 -22.52 -0.74 -8.23
N ALA A 66 -21.98 -1.77 -7.57
CA ALA A 66 -20.70 -2.36 -7.96
C ALA A 66 -20.71 -2.77 -9.44
N THR A 67 -19.60 -2.53 -10.12
CA THR A 67 -19.32 -2.97 -11.48
C THR A 67 -18.18 -3.98 -11.52
N GLN A 68 -17.59 -4.27 -10.37
CA GLN A 68 -16.52 -5.23 -10.10
C GLN A 68 -16.60 -5.70 -8.63
N PRO A 69 -15.95 -6.80 -8.27
CA PRO A 69 -15.86 -7.26 -6.88
C PRO A 69 -15.24 -6.20 -5.97
N GLN A 70 -15.93 -5.83 -4.91
CA GLN A 70 -15.58 -4.74 -4.01
C GLN A 70 -15.79 -5.11 -2.55
N ALA A 71 -14.93 -4.61 -1.67
CA ALA A 71 -15.09 -4.69 -0.22
C ALA A 71 -14.76 -3.33 0.40
N VAL A 72 -15.76 -2.62 0.91
CA VAL A 72 -15.61 -1.37 1.67
C VAL A 72 -15.47 -1.71 3.14
N ILE A 73 -14.35 -1.32 3.75
CA ILE A 73 -13.98 -1.61 5.13
C ILE A 73 -14.06 -0.32 5.93
N ASP A 74 -15.01 -0.26 6.85
CA ASP A 74 -15.31 0.95 7.62
C ASP A 74 -14.33 1.19 8.77
N ARG A 75 -14.09 2.45 9.09
CA ARG A 75 -13.26 2.90 10.20
C ARG A 75 -13.67 2.28 11.53
N THR A 76 -14.96 2.19 11.81
CA THR A 76 -15.48 1.58 13.06
C THR A 76 -14.97 0.17 13.26
N PHE A 77 -14.87 -0.63 12.21
CA PHE A 77 -14.34 -1.99 12.32
C PHE A 77 -12.86 -1.99 12.69
N PHE A 78 -12.00 -1.27 11.96
CA PHE A 78 -10.59 -1.36 12.26
C PHE A 78 -10.16 -0.59 13.52
N GLU A 79 -10.87 0.47 13.94
CA GLU A 79 -10.66 1.09 15.25
C GLU A 79 -11.06 0.17 16.43
N ASP A 80 -12.07 -0.68 16.24
CA ASP A 80 -12.53 -1.62 17.28
C ASP A 80 -11.72 -2.91 17.28
N ALA A 81 -11.31 -3.42 16.11
CA ALA A 81 -10.78 -4.79 15.94
C ALA A 81 -9.29 -4.88 15.63
N LYS A 82 -8.64 -3.79 15.21
CA LYS A 82 -7.22 -3.81 14.81
C LYS A 82 -6.35 -3.06 15.81
N SER A 83 -5.05 -3.31 15.75
CA SER A 83 -4.06 -2.56 16.52
C SER A 83 -4.06 -1.09 16.09
N PRO A 84 -3.95 -0.13 17.03
CA PRO A 84 -3.86 1.30 16.68
C PRO A 84 -2.62 1.67 15.86
N VAL A 85 -1.64 0.77 15.76
CA VAL A 85 -0.47 0.90 14.89
C VAL A 85 -0.61 0.12 13.56
N ALA A 86 -1.78 -0.47 13.29
CA ALA A 86 -2.02 -1.18 12.04
C ALA A 86 -1.83 -0.26 10.83
N ASP A 87 -1.28 -0.80 9.76
CA ASP A 87 -1.22 -0.16 8.45
C ASP A 87 -2.38 -0.65 7.55
N PHE A 88 -2.47 -0.12 6.34
CA PHE A 88 -3.54 -0.48 5.41
C PHE A 88 -3.53 -1.96 5.02
N THR A 89 -2.39 -2.65 5.07
CA THR A 89 -2.32 -4.08 4.71
C THR A 89 -3.04 -4.94 5.76
N ALA A 90 -2.88 -4.60 7.05
CA ALA A 90 -3.57 -5.26 8.15
C ALA A 90 -5.08 -4.96 8.17
N ILE A 91 -5.50 -3.82 7.58
CA ILE A 91 -6.92 -3.48 7.40
C ILE A 91 -7.49 -4.27 6.22
N ALA A 92 -6.84 -4.21 5.04
CA ALA A 92 -7.33 -4.80 3.81
C ALA A 92 -7.46 -6.33 3.85
N VAL A 93 -6.67 -7.00 4.70
CA VAL A 93 -6.63 -8.49 4.78
C VAL A 93 -7.97 -9.12 5.14
N ILE A 94 -8.93 -8.37 5.71
CA ILE A 94 -10.29 -8.88 6.01
C ILE A 94 -11.11 -9.13 4.74
N ALA A 95 -10.78 -8.51 3.60
CA ALA A 95 -11.50 -8.69 2.35
C ALA A 95 -11.32 -10.09 1.77
N PRO A 96 -12.31 -10.62 0.99
CA PRO A 96 -12.19 -11.89 0.28
C PRO A 96 -10.99 -11.89 -0.68
N GLY A 97 -10.34 -13.05 -0.86
CA GLY A 97 -9.22 -13.20 -1.80
C GLY A 97 -7.94 -12.43 -1.44
N VAL A 98 -7.91 -11.76 -0.28
CA VAL A 98 -6.74 -11.05 0.22
C VAL A 98 -6.02 -11.88 1.28
N SER A 99 -4.70 -12.01 1.13
CA SER A 99 -3.81 -12.71 2.07
C SER A 99 -2.58 -11.84 2.38
N GLY A 100 -1.74 -12.28 3.31
CA GLY A 100 -0.62 -11.50 3.82
C GLY A 100 -1.05 -10.54 4.93
N GLY A 101 -0.52 -9.32 4.94
CA GLY A 101 -0.86 -8.28 5.94
C GLY A 101 -0.38 -8.56 7.35
N ILE A 102 0.44 -9.61 7.56
CA ILE A 102 1.06 -9.93 8.84
C ILE A 102 2.47 -9.34 8.88
N SER A 103 2.67 -8.40 9.79
CA SER A 103 3.97 -7.79 10.07
C SER A 103 4.82 -8.74 10.92
N ALA A 104 6.03 -9.04 10.49
CA ALA A 104 6.94 -9.95 11.19
C ALA A 104 7.41 -9.43 12.56
N ASN A 105 7.41 -8.12 12.75
CA ASN A 105 7.88 -7.47 13.98
C ASN A 105 6.74 -7.16 14.99
N GLY A 106 5.55 -7.68 14.74
CA GLY A 106 4.32 -7.42 15.52
C GLY A 106 3.30 -6.60 14.72
N PRO A 107 2.01 -6.62 15.10
CA PRO A 107 0.94 -5.97 14.34
C PRO A 107 1.21 -4.49 14.03
N GLY A 108 1.47 -4.15 12.75
CA GLY A 108 1.78 -2.79 12.28
C GLY A 108 3.20 -2.28 12.60
N LEU A 109 4.08 -3.12 13.16
CA LEU A 109 5.42 -2.71 13.60
C LEU A 109 6.53 -2.97 12.55
N SER A 110 6.23 -3.51 11.41
CA SER A 110 7.09 -3.55 10.23
C SER A 110 6.26 -3.59 8.96
N GLU A 111 6.89 -3.26 7.82
CA GLU A 111 6.20 -3.34 6.54
C GLU A 111 5.67 -4.75 6.29
N ALA A 112 4.40 -4.81 5.90
CA ALA A 112 3.74 -6.01 5.43
C ALA A 112 3.25 -5.81 3.99
N LYS A 113 2.97 -6.91 3.32
CA LYS A 113 2.48 -6.91 1.95
C LYS A 113 1.27 -7.81 1.83
N ASN A 114 0.30 -7.36 1.04
CA ASN A 114 -0.85 -8.17 0.68
C ASN A 114 -0.62 -8.86 -0.65
N THR A 115 -1.34 -9.95 -0.84
CA THR A 115 -1.56 -10.58 -2.12
C THR A 115 -3.06 -10.59 -2.39
N ILE A 116 -3.50 -10.16 -3.56
CA ILE A 116 -4.91 -10.12 -3.98
C ILE A 116 -5.07 -11.14 -5.09
N ARG A 117 -5.83 -12.24 -4.89
CA ARG A 117 -6.02 -13.30 -5.88
C ARG A 117 -4.73 -13.91 -6.43
N GLY A 118 -3.60 -13.80 -5.69
CA GLY A 118 -2.27 -14.19 -6.13
C GLY A 118 -1.47 -13.07 -6.80
N PHE A 119 -2.03 -11.89 -7.05
CA PHE A 119 -1.29 -10.71 -7.45
C PHE A 119 -0.55 -10.15 -6.24
N LYS A 120 0.77 -10.04 -6.34
CA LYS A 120 1.64 -9.50 -5.28
C LYS A 120 1.67 -7.98 -5.31
N ASP A 121 2.20 -7.37 -4.26
CA ASP A 121 2.49 -5.93 -4.21
C ASP A 121 3.34 -5.49 -5.42
N GLY A 122 2.88 -4.43 -6.11
CA GLY A 122 3.37 -3.99 -7.42
C GLY A 122 2.59 -4.57 -8.63
N GLU A 123 1.71 -5.55 -8.42
CA GLU A 123 0.79 -6.08 -9.43
C GLU A 123 -0.66 -5.66 -9.16
N TYR A 124 -0.93 -4.92 -8.09
CA TYR A 124 -2.17 -4.19 -7.80
C TYR A 124 -1.85 -2.74 -7.42
N ASN A 125 -2.84 -1.87 -7.50
CA ASN A 125 -2.69 -0.45 -7.22
C ASN A 125 -3.02 -0.11 -5.77
N VAL A 126 -2.38 0.92 -5.21
CA VAL A 126 -2.79 1.53 -3.94
C VAL A 126 -2.94 3.03 -4.15
N THR A 127 -4.05 3.59 -3.67
CA THR A 127 -4.31 5.04 -3.74
C THR A 127 -4.61 5.62 -2.37
N TYR A 128 -4.40 6.93 -2.24
CA TYR A 128 -4.89 7.73 -1.13
C TYR A 128 -5.67 8.93 -1.69
N ASP A 129 -6.97 9.03 -1.37
CA ASP A 129 -7.89 10.00 -1.96
C ASP A 129 -7.85 10.02 -3.50
N ASP A 130 -7.86 8.82 -4.12
CA ASP A 130 -7.74 8.57 -5.56
C ASP A 130 -6.37 8.93 -6.18
N ILE A 131 -5.36 9.27 -5.38
CA ILE A 131 -4.00 9.55 -5.83
C ILE A 131 -3.17 8.27 -5.74
N PRO A 132 -2.67 7.72 -6.86
CA PRO A 132 -1.77 6.57 -6.81
C PRO A 132 -0.42 6.99 -6.22
N PHE A 133 0.15 6.13 -5.40
CA PHE A 133 1.50 6.30 -4.87
C PHE A 133 2.22 4.95 -4.85
N GLY A 134 3.54 4.98 -4.96
CA GLY A 134 4.37 3.77 -5.00
C GLY A 134 5.83 4.12 -5.21
N ASP A 135 6.70 3.12 -5.13
CA ASP A 135 8.11 3.28 -5.47
C ASP A 135 8.27 3.46 -6.98
N THR A 136 9.11 4.40 -7.39
CA THR A 136 9.33 4.73 -8.80
C THR A 136 10.24 3.73 -9.53
N ASN A 137 10.90 2.81 -8.83
CA ASN A 137 11.70 1.73 -9.44
C ASN A 137 10.85 0.53 -9.86
N GLY A 138 9.71 0.36 -9.21
CA GLY A 138 8.68 -0.64 -9.47
C GLY A 138 7.50 -0.33 -8.54
N PRO A 139 6.24 -0.45 -8.96
CA PRO A 139 5.08 0.14 -8.27
C PRO A 139 4.72 -0.59 -6.94
N THR A 140 5.71 -0.86 -6.10
CA THR A 140 5.55 -1.46 -4.78
C THR A 140 5.28 -0.40 -3.72
N HIS A 141 4.70 -0.80 -2.59
CA HIS A 141 4.26 0.11 -1.55
C HIS A 141 4.98 -0.16 -0.23
N HIS A 142 5.35 0.91 0.47
CA HIS A 142 5.92 0.88 1.80
C HIS A 142 4.81 1.13 2.83
N SER A 143 4.16 0.06 3.30
CA SER A 143 2.88 0.14 4.04
C SER A 143 2.94 0.98 5.31
N THR A 144 4.07 1.01 6.00
CA THR A 144 4.26 1.79 7.25
C THR A 144 4.88 3.17 7.02
N ALA A 145 5.25 3.52 5.76
CA ALA A 145 6.01 4.73 5.49
C ALA A 145 5.16 5.97 5.24
N TYR A 146 3.86 5.83 4.89
CA TYR A 146 3.02 6.95 4.48
C TYR A 146 1.87 7.24 5.44
N PHE A 147 0.92 6.32 5.62
CA PHE A 147 -0.37 6.61 6.23
C PHE A 147 -0.64 5.67 7.40
N PRO A 148 -0.63 6.18 8.67
CA PRO A 148 -1.12 5.41 9.81
C PRO A 148 -2.65 5.28 9.76
N ALA A 149 -3.20 4.21 10.33
CA ALA A 149 -4.65 3.98 10.36
C ALA A 149 -5.44 5.17 10.98
N SER A 150 -4.80 5.95 11.84
CA SER A 150 -5.44 7.10 12.51
C SER A 150 -5.92 8.20 11.56
N ILE A 151 -5.36 8.31 10.36
CA ILE A 151 -5.75 9.31 9.35
C ILE A 151 -6.58 8.72 8.19
N ILE A 152 -6.93 7.43 8.27
CA ILE A 152 -7.76 6.73 7.28
C ILE A 152 -9.20 6.69 7.76
N ASP A 153 -10.15 7.10 6.90
CA ASP A 153 -11.59 7.03 7.16
C ASP A 153 -12.15 5.65 6.81
N HIS A 154 -11.87 5.17 5.61
CA HIS A 154 -12.22 3.83 5.18
C HIS A 154 -11.24 3.33 4.13
N VAL A 155 -11.29 2.02 3.88
CA VAL A 155 -10.48 1.35 2.87
C VAL A 155 -11.40 0.59 1.93
N THR A 156 -11.25 0.80 0.62
CA THR A 156 -11.96 0.03 -0.39
C THR A 156 -10.98 -0.90 -1.09
N VAL A 157 -11.24 -2.20 -1.04
CA VAL A 157 -10.49 -3.21 -1.80
C VAL A 157 -11.31 -3.60 -3.01
N GLU A 158 -10.82 -3.26 -4.19
CA GLU A 158 -11.41 -3.64 -5.47
C GLU A 158 -10.58 -4.77 -6.09
N ARG A 159 -11.24 -5.85 -6.52
CA ARG A 159 -10.58 -7.05 -7.02
C ARG A 159 -10.75 -7.21 -8.54
N GLY A 160 -10.62 -6.11 -9.25
CA GLY A 160 -10.67 -6.01 -10.70
C GLY A 160 -10.01 -4.72 -11.17
N PRO A 161 -9.76 -4.56 -12.48
CA PRO A 161 -9.03 -3.41 -13.02
C PRO A 161 -9.83 -2.09 -13.04
N GLY A 162 -11.05 -2.09 -12.54
CA GLY A 162 -11.91 -0.91 -12.55
C GLY A 162 -12.53 -0.59 -13.90
N ASN A 163 -12.90 0.67 -14.08
CA ASN A 163 -13.41 1.24 -15.32
C ASN A 163 -12.29 2.01 -16.06
N ALA A 164 -12.58 2.61 -17.19
CA ALA A 164 -11.61 3.42 -17.89
C ALA A 164 -11.13 4.64 -17.08
N SER A 165 -11.97 5.18 -16.19
CA SER A 165 -11.66 6.28 -15.28
C SER A 165 -10.81 5.88 -14.06
N THR A 166 -10.61 4.58 -13.77
CA THR A 166 -9.72 4.11 -12.71
C THR A 166 -8.28 4.37 -13.10
N ILE A 167 -7.53 5.11 -12.29
CA ILE A 167 -6.13 5.45 -12.56
C ILE A 167 -5.17 4.64 -11.69
N GLY A 168 -3.94 4.47 -12.17
CA GLY A 168 -2.86 3.77 -11.47
C GLY A 168 -1.95 3.02 -12.43
N GLN A 169 -0.78 2.63 -11.92
CA GLN A 169 0.25 1.94 -12.72
C GLN A 169 -0.10 0.47 -12.94
N ALA A 170 -0.68 -0.20 -11.93
CA ALA A 170 -0.89 -1.64 -11.88
C ALA A 170 -2.35 -1.96 -11.51
N THR A 171 -3.33 -1.43 -12.23
CA THR A 171 -4.75 -1.63 -11.90
C THR A 171 -5.27 -3.04 -12.17
N PHE A 172 -4.58 -3.84 -12.98
CA PHE A 172 -5.04 -5.16 -13.44
C PHE A 172 -5.21 -6.20 -12.31
N GLY A 173 -4.44 -6.12 -11.23
CA GLY A 173 -4.57 -6.99 -10.05
C GLY A 173 -5.60 -6.51 -9.02
N GLY A 174 -6.23 -5.35 -9.28
CA GLY A 174 -7.14 -4.69 -8.36
C GLY A 174 -6.57 -3.41 -7.77
N SER A 175 -7.26 -2.86 -6.78
CA SER A 175 -6.84 -1.65 -6.06
C SER A 175 -7.15 -1.74 -4.57
N VAL A 176 -6.28 -1.15 -3.75
CA VAL A 176 -6.55 -0.82 -2.35
C VAL A 176 -6.64 0.70 -2.26
N ASN A 177 -7.84 1.23 -2.11
CA ASN A 177 -8.09 2.66 -2.10
C ASN A 177 -8.30 3.12 -0.65
N LEU A 178 -7.43 4.00 -0.18
CA LEU A 178 -7.45 4.60 1.14
C LEU A 178 -8.09 5.97 1.04
N TYR A 179 -8.99 6.29 1.95
CA TYR A 179 -9.63 7.59 1.99
C TYR A 179 -9.33 8.31 3.30
N SER A 180 -9.01 9.61 3.21
CA SER A 180 -8.68 10.44 4.36
C SER A 180 -9.91 10.77 5.20
N LEU A 181 -9.68 11.08 6.47
CA LEU A 181 -10.71 11.66 7.33
C LEU A 181 -11.30 12.94 6.73
N VAL A 182 -12.59 13.16 6.97
CA VAL A 182 -13.30 14.39 6.58
C VAL A 182 -13.32 15.36 7.77
N PRO A 183 -12.96 16.64 7.60
CA PRO A 183 -13.06 17.65 8.64
C PRO A 183 -14.50 17.79 9.16
N SER A 184 -14.69 17.81 10.48
CA SER A 184 -15.99 17.91 11.15
C SER A 184 -16.63 19.29 10.98
N ASN A 185 -17.96 19.35 10.97
CA ASN A 185 -18.71 20.61 11.07
C ASN A 185 -18.65 21.21 12.47
N ASP A 186 -18.42 20.40 13.51
CA ASP A 186 -18.33 20.82 14.89
C ASP A 186 -16.87 20.92 15.33
N PHE A 187 -16.58 21.95 16.15
CA PHE A 187 -15.29 22.02 16.83
C PHE A 187 -15.13 20.80 17.74
N GLY A 188 -13.94 20.19 17.69
CA GLY A 188 -13.64 19.07 18.55
C GLY A 188 -12.16 18.75 18.61
N VAL A 189 -11.76 18.16 19.72
CA VAL A 189 -10.42 17.60 19.91
C VAL A 189 -10.56 16.15 20.31
N SER A 190 -9.90 15.26 19.58
CA SER A 190 -9.82 13.83 19.91
C SER A 190 -8.38 13.50 20.23
N THR A 191 -8.12 12.85 21.36
CA THR A 191 -6.79 12.36 21.72
C THR A 191 -6.84 10.89 22.04
N PHE A 192 -5.76 10.16 21.77
CA PHE A 192 -5.65 8.78 22.24
C PHE A 192 -4.21 8.48 22.68
N TYR A 193 -4.12 7.54 23.61
CA TYR A 193 -2.87 6.91 24.01
C TYR A 193 -3.05 5.40 24.06
N SER A 194 -2.07 4.70 23.53
CA SER A 194 -2.05 3.24 23.52
C SER A 194 -0.72 2.72 24.04
N GLN A 195 -0.78 1.62 24.82
CA GLN A 195 0.40 0.91 25.29
C GLN A 195 0.20 -0.59 25.16
N GLY A 196 1.25 -1.32 24.76
CA GLY A 196 1.13 -2.75 24.55
C GLY A 196 2.44 -3.52 24.63
N SER A 197 2.42 -4.75 24.12
CA SER A 197 3.56 -5.66 24.06
C SER A 197 4.75 -4.99 23.39
N TRP A 198 5.96 -5.45 23.77
CA TRP A 198 7.25 -4.96 23.24
C TRP A 198 7.44 -3.45 23.43
N ASN A 199 7.00 -2.94 24.60
CA ASN A 199 7.09 -1.53 24.94
C ASN A 199 6.47 -0.59 23.88
N THR A 200 5.46 -1.09 23.15
CA THR A 200 4.79 -0.31 22.11
C THR A 200 3.99 0.80 22.75
N GLN A 201 4.22 2.03 22.32
CA GLN A 201 3.52 3.24 22.75
C GLN A 201 3.09 4.04 21.53
N VAL A 202 1.86 4.54 21.56
CA VAL A 202 1.32 5.41 20.51
C VAL A 202 0.54 6.53 21.16
N ALA A 203 0.79 7.75 20.77
CA ALA A 203 -0.01 8.92 21.15
C ALA A 203 -0.47 9.64 19.89
N GLY A 204 -1.73 10.06 19.87
CA GLY A 204 -2.29 10.82 18.75
C GLY A 204 -3.26 11.90 19.21
N VAL A 205 -3.34 12.97 18.41
CA VAL A 205 -4.30 14.06 18.58
C VAL A 205 -4.86 14.44 17.22
N THR A 206 -6.18 14.65 17.17
CA THR A 206 -6.88 15.23 16.02
C THR A 206 -7.66 16.44 16.50
N ILE A 207 -7.49 17.57 15.82
CA ILE A 207 -8.17 18.83 16.09
C ILE A 207 -9.01 19.18 14.86
N ASN A 208 -10.29 19.40 15.04
CA ASN A 208 -11.21 19.93 14.03
C ASN A 208 -11.62 21.37 14.43
N SER A 209 -11.55 22.29 13.50
CA SER A 209 -11.98 23.68 13.72
C SER A 209 -13.50 23.86 13.84
N GLY A 210 -14.26 22.87 13.36
CA GLY A 210 -15.64 23.07 13.00
C GLY A 210 -15.81 23.96 11.75
N SER A 211 -17.04 24.28 11.42
CA SER A 211 -17.35 25.23 10.35
C SER A 211 -17.00 26.67 10.78
N LEU A 212 -16.14 27.34 10.03
CA LEU A 212 -15.69 28.70 10.25
C LEU A 212 -16.54 29.67 9.41
N ALA A 213 -17.68 30.10 9.94
CA ALA A 213 -18.66 30.93 9.22
C ALA A 213 -18.04 32.24 8.66
N ASP A 214 -17.15 32.88 9.43
CA ASP A 214 -16.46 34.11 8.99
C ASP A 214 -15.48 33.87 7.82
N LEU A 215 -15.14 32.64 7.55
CA LEU A 215 -14.28 32.20 6.45
C LEU A 215 -15.05 31.40 5.39
N GLY A 216 -16.36 31.65 5.23
CA GLY A 216 -17.20 31.00 4.23
C GLY A 216 -17.43 29.50 4.48
N ASP A 217 -17.67 29.13 5.72
CA ASP A 217 -17.89 27.76 6.17
C ASP A 217 -16.72 26.81 5.89
N SER A 218 -15.50 27.33 5.82
CA SER A 218 -14.31 26.52 5.71
C SER A 218 -14.09 25.65 6.93
N LYS A 219 -13.41 24.52 6.74
CA LYS A 219 -13.11 23.57 7.80
C LYS A 219 -11.65 23.17 7.75
N LEU A 220 -11.06 23.02 8.92
CA LEU A 220 -9.67 22.60 9.11
C LEU A 220 -9.60 21.39 10.03
N MET A 221 -8.82 20.40 9.65
CA MET A 221 -8.43 19.28 10.51
C MET A 221 -6.91 19.16 10.55
N VAL A 222 -6.37 18.98 11.74
CA VAL A 222 -4.95 18.67 11.98
C VAL A 222 -4.85 17.40 12.81
N THR A 223 -4.05 16.44 12.37
CA THR A 223 -3.77 15.20 13.10
C THR A 223 -2.27 15.05 13.29
N ALA A 224 -1.82 14.77 14.52
CA ALA A 224 -0.46 14.42 14.85
C ALA A 224 -0.40 13.07 15.56
N LEU A 225 0.63 12.27 15.24
CA LEU A 225 0.87 10.96 15.83
C LEU A 225 2.36 10.77 16.13
N ASP A 226 2.65 10.15 17.27
CA ASP A 226 4.00 9.70 17.66
C ASP A 226 3.90 8.25 18.15
N MET A 227 4.75 7.37 17.60
CA MET A 227 4.78 5.94 17.91
C MET A 227 6.21 5.46 18.11
N SER A 228 6.39 4.59 19.10
CA SER A 228 7.65 3.86 19.34
C SER A 228 7.38 2.43 19.80
N SER A 229 8.31 1.52 19.52
CA SER A 229 8.25 0.12 19.96
C SER A 229 9.65 -0.49 19.96
N ASP A 230 9.89 -1.48 20.85
CA ASP A 230 11.08 -2.34 20.78
C ASP A 230 10.94 -3.40 19.67
N GLY A 231 9.69 -3.71 19.25
CA GLY A 231 9.37 -4.73 18.26
C GLY A 231 9.43 -6.14 18.83
N TYR A 232 8.78 -7.09 18.14
CA TYR A 232 8.83 -8.52 18.47
C TYR A 232 10.19 -9.14 18.17
N LEU A 233 10.80 -8.76 17.04
CA LEU A 233 12.10 -9.27 16.64
C LEU A 233 13.21 -8.67 17.50
N THR A 234 14.21 -9.47 17.87
CA THR A 234 15.31 -9.02 18.72
C THR A 234 16.06 -7.85 18.12
N ASN A 235 16.30 -6.79 18.91
CA ASN A 235 17.03 -5.57 18.54
C ASN A 235 16.46 -4.86 17.29
N SER A 236 15.16 -4.97 17.06
CA SER A 236 14.47 -4.43 15.87
C SER A 236 13.50 -3.30 16.23
N SER A 237 13.93 -2.41 17.13
CA SER A 237 13.15 -1.26 17.57
C SER A 237 12.85 -0.28 16.42
N LEU A 238 11.77 0.47 16.58
CA LEU A 238 11.27 1.40 15.57
C LEU A 238 10.57 2.60 16.21
N GLY A 239 10.43 3.66 15.42
CA GLY A 239 9.61 4.82 15.75
C GLY A 239 9.06 5.48 14.50
N SER A 240 7.88 6.12 14.62
CA SER A 240 7.22 6.83 13.53
C SER A 240 6.52 8.06 14.06
N LYS A 241 6.57 9.16 13.27
CA LYS A 241 5.85 10.40 13.51
C LYS A 241 5.10 10.79 12.27
N ASN A 242 3.83 11.15 12.43
CA ASN A 242 3.00 11.67 11.35
C ASN A 242 2.39 13.00 11.73
N LEU A 243 2.31 13.91 10.75
CA LEU A 243 1.57 15.16 10.83
C LEU A 243 0.74 15.30 9.56
N THR A 244 -0.57 15.40 9.73
CA THR A 244 -1.53 15.54 8.63
C THR A 244 -2.37 16.79 8.82
N PHE A 245 -2.62 17.47 7.72
CA PHE A 245 -3.43 18.67 7.61
C PHE A 245 -4.43 18.48 6.47
N LYS A 246 -5.71 18.81 6.70
CA LYS A 246 -6.73 18.87 5.66
C LYS A 246 -7.60 20.10 5.86
N TYR A 247 -7.73 20.89 4.79
CA TYR A 247 -8.55 22.11 4.76
C TYR A 247 -9.54 22.00 3.63
N GLU A 248 -10.79 22.31 3.92
CA GLU A 248 -11.88 22.34 2.93
C GLU A 248 -12.48 23.76 2.91
N GLN A 249 -12.57 24.34 1.71
CA GLN A 249 -13.15 25.65 1.46
C GLN A 249 -14.30 25.52 0.46
N PRO A 250 -15.55 25.62 0.91
CA PRO A 250 -16.68 25.86 0.02
C PRO A 250 -16.52 27.21 -0.69
N ILE A 251 -16.76 27.23 -2.00
CA ILE A 251 -16.76 28.45 -2.83
C ILE A 251 -18.15 28.55 -3.45
N GLY A 252 -19.02 29.32 -2.82
CA GLY A 252 -20.44 29.30 -3.10
C GLY A 252 -21.06 27.93 -2.77
N SER A 253 -22.17 27.57 -3.43
CA SER A 253 -22.89 26.30 -3.19
C SER A 253 -22.45 25.14 -4.10
N LYS A 254 -21.54 25.36 -5.06
CA LYS A 254 -21.26 24.43 -6.15
C LYS A 254 -19.81 24.01 -6.25
N THR A 255 -18.91 24.63 -5.52
CA THR A 255 -17.48 24.37 -5.64
C THR A 255 -16.87 24.11 -4.27
N LEU A 256 -16.05 23.06 -4.18
CA LEU A 256 -15.25 22.70 -3.01
C LEU A 256 -13.78 22.71 -3.41
N LEU A 257 -12.98 23.48 -2.68
CA LEU A 257 -11.51 23.42 -2.72
C LEU A 257 -11.01 22.63 -1.50
N THR A 258 -10.22 21.60 -1.73
CA THR A 258 -9.57 20.82 -0.68
C THR A 258 -8.06 20.98 -0.78
N LEU A 259 -7.41 21.27 0.34
CA LEU A 259 -5.95 21.23 0.49
C LEU A 259 -5.62 20.13 1.48
N PHE A 260 -4.66 19.28 1.13
CA PHE A 260 -4.22 18.18 1.97
C PHE A 260 -2.69 18.10 2.02
N SER A 261 -2.15 17.81 3.18
CA SER A 261 -0.73 17.50 3.38
C SER A 261 -0.57 16.45 4.45
N SER A 262 0.17 15.39 4.18
CA SER A 262 0.57 14.38 5.16
C SER A 262 2.07 14.13 5.08
N ASN A 263 2.75 14.32 6.20
CA ASN A 263 4.18 14.11 6.33
C ASN A 263 4.43 13.00 7.36
N ASN A 264 5.21 12.00 6.96
CA ASN A 264 5.57 10.90 7.85
C ASN A 264 7.09 10.73 7.92
N SER A 265 7.60 10.42 9.11
CA SER A 265 9.01 10.10 9.33
C SER A 265 9.10 8.87 10.21
N ASN A 266 9.79 7.85 9.74
CA ASN A 266 10.01 6.64 10.52
C ASN A 266 11.48 6.20 10.48
N TYR A 267 11.88 5.49 11.51
CA TYR A 267 13.14 4.75 11.55
C TYR A 267 12.91 3.37 12.15
N TYR A 268 13.71 2.42 11.72
CA TYR A 268 13.72 1.08 12.30
C TYR A 268 15.06 0.40 12.11
N TYR A 269 15.34 -0.58 12.98
CA TYR A 269 16.54 -1.41 12.89
C TYR A 269 16.23 -2.72 12.18
N GLN A 270 16.89 -2.93 11.05
CA GLN A 270 16.74 -4.10 10.20
C GLN A 270 17.95 -4.23 9.29
N SER A 271 18.42 -5.45 9.03
CA SER A 271 19.38 -5.70 7.94
C SER A 271 18.68 -5.49 6.59
N ASP A 272 19.31 -4.73 5.69
CA ASP A 272 18.75 -4.48 4.34
C ASP A 272 18.66 -5.80 3.57
N GLY A 273 17.51 -6.03 2.95
CA GLY A 273 17.25 -7.27 2.21
C GLY A 273 17.05 -8.51 3.06
N SER A 274 16.90 -8.38 4.40
CA SER A 274 16.50 -9.50 5.26
C SER A 274 15.18 -10.10 4.78
N LYS A 275 15.21 -11.41 4.49
CA LYS A 275 14.04 -12.20 4.07
C LYS A 275 13.65 -13.25 5.11
N GLY A 276 14.06 -13.04 6.35
CA GLY A 276 13.91 -13.99 7.44
C GLY A 276 15.24 -14.61 7.86
N ILE A 277 15.15 -15.70 8.57
CA ILE A 277 16.29 -16.48 9.10
C ILE A 277 16.15 -17.96 8.74
N THR A 278 17.24 -18.71 8.81
CA THR A 278 17.21 -20.18 8.58
C THR A 278 16.59 -20.92 9.76
N ASP A 279 16.12 -22.17 9.55
CA ASP A 279 15.67 -23.04 10.63
C ASP A 279 16.75 -23.27 11.68
N ALA A 280 18.01 -23.39 11.27
CA ALA A 280 19.14 -23.54 12.20
C ALA A 280 19.32 -22.28 13.08
N GLN A 281 19.17 -21.08 12.51
CA GLN A 281 19.20 -19.85 13.29
C GLN A 281 18.01 -19.75 14.23
N ALA A 282 16.81 -20.13 13.77
CA ALA A 282 15.61 -20.15 14.62
C ALA A 282 15.73 -21.13 15.79
N ALA A 283 16.37 -22.29 15.57
CA ALA A 283 16.62 -23.28 16.63
C ALA A 283 17.61 -22.79 17.71
N ILE A 284 18.58 -21.96 17.31
CA ILE A 284 19.62 -21.43 18.21
C ILE A 284 19.19 -20.16 18.93
N TYR A 285 18.60 -19.22 18.17
CA TYR A 285 18.34 -17.85 18.62
C TYR A 285 16.86 -17.55 18.89
N GLY A 286 15.97 -18.47 18.52
CA GLY A 286 14.51 -18.29 18.57
C GLY A 286 13.93 -17.77 17.23
N LYS A 287 12.65 -18.07 16.99
CA LYS A 287 11.90 -17.62 15.79
C LYS A 287 11.77 -16.11 15.67
N ASN A 288 11.93 -15.40 16.81
CA ASN A 288 11.92 -13.94 16.88
C ASN A 288 13.31 -13.31 16.71
N PHE A 289 14.31 -14.05 16.22
CA PHE A 289 15.61 -13.48 15.98
C PHE A 289 15.56 -12.47 14.81
N GLY A 290 15.92 -11.21 15.08
CA GLY A 290 16.04 -10.15 14.08
C GLY A 290 17.50 -9.74 13.92
N LEU A 291 18.06 -9.08 14.93
CA LEU A 291 19.43 -8.56 14.92
C LEU A 291 20.19 -8.98 16.20
N SER A 292 21.52 -9.01 16.09
CA SER A 292 22.44 -9.30 17.18
C SER A 292 22.78 -8.06 18.00
N SER A 293 23.07 -8.22 19.29
CA SER A 293 23.69 -7.18 20.13
C SER A 293 25.23 -7.22 20.11
N ASP A 294 25.85 -8.19 19.44
CA ASP A 294 27.30 -8.35 19.34
C ASP A 294 27.88 -7.51 18.19
N PRO A 295 28.69 -6.49 18.44
CA PRO A 295 29.26 -5.62 17.40
C PRO A 295 30.30 -6.33 16.51
N SER A 296 30.74 -7.53 16.86
CA SER A 296 31.62 -8.34 16.01
C SER A 296 30.86 -9.06 14.89
N LYS A 297 29.54 -9.02 14.87
CA LYS A 297 28.67 -9.74 13.94
C LYS A 297 28.12 -8.80 12.87
N ALA A 298 27.96 -9.27 11.63
CA ALA A 298 27.36 -8.50 10.54
C ALA A 298 25.89 -8.12 10.83
N LEU A 299 25.17 -8.97 11.54
CA LEU A 299 23.80 -8.68 11.97
C LEU A 299 23.72 -7.84 13.26
N TYR A 300 24.79 -7.20 13.68
CA TYR A 300 24.73 -6.27 14.80
C TYR A 300 23.74 -5.12 14.49
N TYR A 301 22.84 -4.81 15.41
CA TYR A 301 21.78 -3.83 15.18
C TYR A 301 22.34 -2.44 14.81
N GLY A 302 23.50 -2.06 15.33
CA GLY A 302 24.17 -0.81 15.00
C GLY A 302 24.62 -0.69 13.54
N TYR A 303 24.66 -1.81 12.79
CA TYR A 303 24.96 -1.85 11.34
C TYR A 303 23.70 -2.00 10.47
N GLY A 304 22.51 -2.08 11.05
CA GLY A 304 21.26 -2.28 10.33
C GLY A 304 20.24 -1.22 10.69
N ARG A 305 20.28 -0.04 10.03
CA ARG A 305 19.34 1.07 10.28
C ARG A 305 18.75 1.58 8.99
N VAL A 306 17.43 1.73 8.99
CA VAL A 306 16.66 2.36 7.91
C VAL A 306 15.96 3.60 8.46
N ALA A 307 16.08 4.73 7.77
CA ALA A 307 15.34 5.95 8.05
C ALA A 307 14.59 6.38 6.79
N LYS A 308 13.28 6.55 6.90
CA LYS A 308 12.40 6.98 5.81
C LYS A 308 11.66 8.24 6.17
N SER A 309 11.46 9.11 5.19
CA SER A 309 10.57 10.25 5.30
C SER A 309 9.73 10.35 4.04
N THR A 310 8.46 10.68 4.19
CA THR A 310 7.51 10.78 3.07
C THR A 310 6.64 12.02 3.21
N ALA A 311 6.17 12.51 2.07
CA ALA A 311 5.12 13.52 2.00
C ALA A 311 4.14 13.15 0.90
N LEU A 312 2.85 13.44 1.13
CA LEU A 312 1.82 13.45 0.10
C LEU A 312 1.01 14.73 0.28
N ASP A 313 1.05 15.58 -0.73
CA ASP A 313 0.39 16.88 -0.75
C ASP A 313 -0.52 16.95 -1.98
N TYR A 314 -1.73 17.50 -1.83
CA TYR A 314 -2.59 17.75 -2.98
C TYR A 314 -3.47 18.99 -2.82
N ILE A 315 -3.89 19.52 -3.97
CA ILE A 315 -4.95 20.50 -4.13
C ILE A 315 -6.01 19.86 -5.01
N ARG A 316 -7.26 19.78 -4.53
CA ARG A 316 -8.40 19.26 -5.27
C ARG A 316 -9.48 20.33 -5.42
N LEU A 317 -9.96 20.52 -6.64
CA LEU A 317 -11.07 21.39 -6.98
C LEU A 317 -12.20 20.54 -7.55
N GLN A 318 -13.34 20.53 -6.86
CA GLN A 318 -14.57 19.88 -7.32
C GLN A 318 -15.63 20.95 -7.56
N SER A 319 -16.23 20.98 -8.76
CA SER A 319 -17.20 22.01 -9.11
C SER A 319 -18.32 21.47 -10.00
N ASP A 320 -19.56 21.79 -9.63
CA ASP A 320 -20.72 21.75 -10.53
C ASP A 320 -20.76 23.08 -11.31
N VAL A 321 -20.37 23.02 -12.57
CA VAL A 321 -20.33 24.20 -13.44
C VAL A 321 -21.68 24.49 -14.13
N GLY A 322 -22.72 23.75 -13.77
CA GLY A 322 -24.08 23.92 -14.26
C GLY A 322 -24.41 23.15 -15.53
N SER A 323 -25.67 23.07 -15.85
CA SER A 323 -26.19 22.35 -17.02
C SER A 323 -25.75 20.89 -17.09
N GLY A 324 -25.55 20.22 -15.92
CA GLY A 324 -25.10 18.84 -15.79
C GLY A 324 -23.62 18.63 -16.06
N TRP A 325 -22.81 19.68 -16.13
CA TRP A 325 -21.36 19.58 -16.20
C TRP A 325 -20.73 19.61 -14.81
N GLY A 326 -19.78 18.72 -14.57
CA GLY A 326 -18.95 18.69 -13.37
C GLY A 326 -17.46 18.61 -13.74
N ILE A 327 -16.63 19.20 -12.88
CA ILE A 327 -15.18 19.18 -12.98
C ILE A 327 -14.62 18.70 -11.63
N ASP A 328 -13.69 17.75 -11.66
CA ASP A 328 -12.88 17.33 -10.54
C ASP A 328 -11.42 17.33 -11.00
N ASN A 329 -10.60 18.17 -10.38
CA ASN A 329 -9.18 18.27 -10.68
C ASN A 329 -8.38 18.10 -9.40
N THR A 330 -7.40 17.19 -9.43
CA THR A 330 -6.48 16.95 -8.33
C THR A 330 -5.04 17.07 -8.84
N SER A 331 -4.34 18.13 -8.41
CA SER A 331 -2.90 18.28 -8.62
C SER A 331 -2.17 17.82 -7.35
N TYR A 332 -1.15 16.98 -7.47
CA TYR A 332 -0.50 16.37 -6.31
C TYR A 332 1.01 16.28 -6.43
N TYR A 333 1.64 16.18 -5.26
CA TYR A 333 3.05 15.93 -5.06
C TYR A 333 3.25 14.80 -4.06
N VAL A 334 4.09 13.81 -4.41
CA VAL A 334 4.52 12.76 -3.49
C VAL A 334 6.03 12.79 -3.41
N TRP A 335 6.55 12.72 -2.19
CA TRP A 335 7.97 12.62 -1.94
C TRP A 335 8.31 11.45 -1.03
N TYR A 336 9.42 10.81 -1.32
CA TYR A 336 9.98 9.73 -0.52
C TYR A 336 11.48 9.87 -0.43
N GLY A 337 12.02 9.71 0.77
CA GLY A 337 13.45 9.64 1.05
C GLY A 337 13.76 8.45 1.94
N ASN A 338 14.75 7.65 1.58
CA ASN A 338 15.24 6.52 2.34
C ASN A 338 16.77 6.58 2.46
N ASN A 339 17.26 6.45 3.69
CA ASN A 339 18.67 6.27 4.01
C ASN A 339 18.83 4.96 4.77
N THR A 340 19.53 4.01 4.18
CA THR A 340 19.79 2.67 4.76
C THR A 340 21.27 2.51 5.02
N LEU A 341 21.62 2.18 6.26
CA LEU A 341 22.91 1.63 6.65
C LEU A 341 22.75 0.12 6.82
N SER A 342 23.59 -0.69 6.21
CA SER A 342 23.54 -2.14 6.36
C SER A 342 24.94 -2.75 6.25
N ALA A 343 25.20 -3.79 7.02
CA ALA A 343 26.30 -4.71 6.74
C ALA A 343 26.03 -5.47 5.43
N ASP A 344 27.10 -5.90 4.76
CA ASP A 344 27.00 -6.72 3.56
C ASP A 344 26.55 -8.14 3.94
N SER A 345 25.40 -8.57 3.42
CA SER A 345 24.83 -9.91 3.70
C SER A 345 25.62 -11.05 3.09
N SER A 346 26.60 -10.78 2.21
CA SER A 346 27.49 -11.79 1.62
C SER A 346 28.62 -12.23 2.55
N VAL A 347 28.69 -11.67 3.77
CA VAL A 347 29.71 -12.04 4.77
C VAL A 347 29.45 -13.47 5.25
N PRO A 348 30.32 -14.44 4.93
CA PRO A 348 30.15 -15.82 5.38
C PRO A 348 30.41 -15.93 6.88
N GLY A 349 29.74 -16.87 7.53
CA GLY A 349 29.97 -17.14 8.97
C GLY A 349 28.93 -18.05 9.60
N ASP A 350 28.83 -17.98 10.93
CA ASP A 350 27.92 -18.74 11.81
C ASP A 350 26.42 -18.40 11.61
N GLY A 351 26.06 -17.85 10.45
CA GLY A 351 24.71 -17.36 10.15
C GLY A 351 24.43 -15.96 10.66
N LEU A 352 25.29 -15.42 11.54
CA LEU A 352 25.23 -14.03 12.00
C LEU A 352 26.16 -13.11 11.19
N GLY A 353 26.90 -13.66 10.23
CA GLY A 353 27.97 -13.00 9.52
C GLY A 353 29.21 -12.84 10.44
N SER A 354 30.30 -13.47 10.09
CA SER A 354 31.57 -13.22 10.78
C SER A 354 32.22 -11.98 10.21
N VAL A 355 33.00 -11.30 11.01
CA VAL A 355 33.88 -10.26 10.55
C VAL A 355 34.92 -10.86 9.60
N ILE A 356 34.99 -10.36 8.37
CA ILE A 356 35.99 -10.84 7.40
C ILE A 356 37.32 -10.18 7.70
N ASN A 357 38.34 -11.00 7.95
CA ASN A 357 39.71 -10.58 7.82
C ASN A 357 40.14 -10.67 6.34
N THR A 358 40.19 -9.56 5.63
CA THR A 358 40.53 -9.50 4.20
C THR A 358 42.02 -9.65 3.92
N GLN A 359 42.86 -9.81 4.92
CA GLN A 359 44.28 -10.10 4.75
C GLN A 359 44.52 -11.62 4.86
N GLY A 360 44.26 -12.33 3.76
CA GLY A 360 44.79 -13.63 3.42
C GLY A 360 45.05 -14.63 4.58
N GLY A 361 44.05 -15.33 5.06
CA GLY A 361 44.21 -16.60 5.76
C GLY A 361 44.78 -16.59 7.17
N SER A 362 45.11 -15.45 7.75
CA SER A 362 45.58 -15.34 9.15
C SER A 362 44.42 -15.06 10.09
N LYS A 363 44.30 -15.83 11.16
CA LYS A 363 43.38 -15.63 12.29
C LYS A 363 43.79 -14.42 13.15
N GLY A 364 43.82 -13.24 12.59
CA GLY A 364 43.98 -11.97 13.32
C GLY A 364 42.64 -11.42 13.82
N PRO A 365 42.64 -10.46 14.75
CA PRO A 365 41.42 -9.78 15.15
C PRO A 365 40.75 -9.16 13.91
N ALA A 366 39.45 -9.24 13.89
CA ALA A 366 38.64 -8.68 12.82
C ALA A 366 38.82 -7.16 12.71
N THR A 367 39.36 -6.72 11.59
CA THR A 367 39.72 -5.31 11.37
C THR A 367 38.76 -4.59 10.42
N GLN A 368 37.84 -5.34 9.76
CA GLN A 368 36.93 -4.78 8.77
C GLN A 368 35.56 -5.44 8.84
N MET A 369 34.53 -4.63 8.80
CA MET A 369 33.13 -5.05 8.61
C MET A 369 32.62 -4.41 7.33
N PRO A 370 32.58 -5.15 6.20
CA PRO A 370 32.02 -4.65 4.95
C PRO A 370 30.55 -4.30 5.12
N GLY A 371 30.17 -3.15 4.61
CA GLY A 371 28.79 -2.69 4.60
C GLY A 371 28.64 -1.51 3.65
N TYR A 372 27.50 -0.84 3.74
CA TYR A 372 27.18 0.26 2.82
C TYR A 372 26.17 1.24 3.38
N ILE A 373 26.15 2.41 2.76
CA ILE A 373 25.06 3.36 2.85
C ILE A 373 24.35 3.37 1.51
N LYS A 374 23.03 3.19 1.54
CA LYS A 374 22.15 3.23 0.38
C LYS A 374 21.17 4.40 0.53
N ILE A 375 21.03 5.21 -0.51
CA ILE A 375 20.06 6.29 -0.61
C ILE A 375 19.10 5.95 -1.75
N ASN A 376 17.81 6.10 -1.49
CA ASN A 376 16.76 6.08 -2.50
C ASN A 376 15.83 7.26 -2.21
N SER A 377 15.71 8.19 -3.14
CA SER A 377 14.78 9.31 -3.01
C SER A 377 14.07 9.56 -4.34
N TYR A 378 12.79 9.89 -4.26
CA TYR A 378 12.02 10.26 -5.43
C TYR A 378 10.97 11.32 -5.14
N SER A 379 10.64 12.06 -6.19
CA SER A 379 9.53 13.00 -6.25
C SER A 379 8.59 12.60 -7.38
N ILE A 380 7.30 12.67 -7.12
CA ILE A 380 6.23 12.43 -8.08
C ILE A 380 5.40 13.71 -8.16
N TYR A 381 5.16 14.21 -9.36
CA TYR A 381 4.25 15.32 -9.64
C TYR A 381 3.17 14.81 -10.57
N GLY A 382 1.92 14.93 -10.17
CA GLY A 382 0.80 14.44 -10.97
C GLY A 382 -0.38 15.38 -10.99
N ASP A 383 -1.21 15.16 -11.98
CA ASP A 383 -2.48 15.85 -12.16
C ASP A 383 -3.53 14.90 -12.71
N VAL A 384 -4.71 14.92 -12.11
CA VAL A 384 -5.86 14.14 -12.55
C VAL A 384 -7.01 15.10 -12.83
N VAL A 385 -7.38 15.23 -14.07
CA VAL A 385 -8.56 15.98 -14.49
C VAL A 385 -9.68 15.02 -14.86
N ARG A 386 -10.85 15.19 -14.25
CA ARG A 386 -12.08 14.48 -14.60
C ARG A 386 -13.16 15.49 -14.95
N ILE A 387 -13.79 15.31 -16.09
CA ILE A 387 -14.91 16.10 -16.56
C ILE A 387 -16.10 15.16 -16.71
N THR A 388 -17.24 15.53 -16.16
CA THR A 388 -18.48 14.77 -16.25
C THR A 388 -19.55 15.57 -16.97
N LYS A 389 -20.45 14.88 -17.66
CA LYS A 389 -21.65 15.46 -18.24
C LYS A 389 -22.83 14.54 -18.00
N GLN A 390 -23.76 14.98 -17.15
CA GLN A 390 -25.04 14.32 -16.99
C GLN A 390 -25.93 14.63 -18.19
N THR A 391 -26.52 13.58 -18.76
CA THR A 391 -27.48 13.63 -19.86
C THR A 391 -28.69 12.74 -19.54
N ASP A 392 -29.79 12.85 -20.26
CA ASP A 392 -30.96 11.98 -20.02
C ASP A 392 -30.64 10.49 -20.15
N PRO A 393 -29.85 10.02 -21.16
CA PRO A 393 -29.55 8.60 -21.27
C PRO A 393 -28.41 8.15 -20.33
N GLY A 394 -27.73 9.04 -19.59
CA GLY A 394 -26.65 8.62 -18.70
C GLY A 394 -25.60 9.67 -18.39
N LEU A 395 -24.49 9.21 -17.82
CA LEU A 395 -23.38 10.05 -17.38
C LEU A 395 -22.15 9.78 -18.23
N PHE A 396 -21.70 10.81 -18.96
CA PHE A 396 -20.42 10.79 -19.67
C PHE A 396 -19.30 11.25 -18.73
N ARG A 397 -18.17 10.50 -18.71
CA ARG A 397 -16.95 10.84 -17.99
C ARG A 397 -15.78 10.82 -18.96
N MET A 398 -14.95 11.84 -18.92
CA MET A 398 -13.66 11.87 -19.60
C MET A 398 -12.62 12.54 -18.72
N GLY A 399 -11.36 12.25 -18.97
CA GLY A 399 -10.30 12.86 -18.19
C GLY A 399 -8.91 12.52 -18.70
N LEU A 400 -7.95 12.98 -17.93
CA LEU A 400 -6.52 12.75 -18.16
C LEU A 400 -5.84 12.52 -16.82
N TRP A 401 -5.05 11.49 -16.72
CA TRP A 401 -4.02 11.35 -15.69
C TRP A 401 -2.66 11.61 -16.31
N PHE A 402 -2.00 12.65 -15.81
CA PHE A 402 -0.60 12.95 -16.10
C PHE A 402 0.23 12.77 -14.84
N GLU A 403 1.42 12.17 -14.99
CA GLU A 403 2.38 12.04 -13.90
C GLU A 403 3.81 12.06 -14.42
N THR A 404 4.72 12.69 -13.66
CA THR A 404 6.16 12.66 -13.92
C THR A 404 6.94 12.46 -12.64
N THR A 405 8.06 11.75 -12.73
CA THR A 405 8.89 11.45 -11.56
C THR A 405 10.33 11.89 -11.77
N ASP A 406 11.01 12.11 -10.65
CA ASP A 406 12.46 12.28 -10.58
C ASP A 406 12.99 11.42 -9.43
N THR A 407 13.85 10.47 -9.75
CA THR A 407 14.37 9.46 -8.81
C THR A 407 15.88 9.51 -8.77
N PHE A 408 16.43 9.51 -7.58
CA PHE A 408 17.87 9.38 -7.33
C PHE A 408 18.15 8.18 -6.45
N ARG A 409 19.11 7.34 -6.87
CA ARG A 409 19.60 6.19 -6.10
C ARG A 409 21.11 6.16 -6.09
N SER A 410 21.67 5.86 -4.91
CA SER A 410 23.11 5.62 -4.77
C SER A 410 23.40 4.58 -3.71
N ARG A 411 24.50 3.87 -3.87
CA ARG A 411 25.09 3.00 -2.86
C ARG A 411 26.59 3.21 -2.80
N TYR A 412 27.07 3.47 -1.58
CA TYR A 412 28.48 3.63 -1.26
C TYR A 412 28.90 2.55 -0.28
N ASP A 413 29.94 1.78 -0.64
CA ASP A 413 30.49 0.75 0.22
C ASP A 413 31.45 1.32 1.26
N TYR A 414 31.33 0.84 2.50
CA TYR A 414 32.14 1.26 3.66
C TYR A 414 32.69 0.07 4.42
N ASN A 415 33.79 0.30 5.15
CA ASN A 415 34.13 -0.48 6.32
C ASN A 415 33.39 0.14 7.52
N LEU A 416 32.46 -0.58 8.11
CA LEU A 416 31.60 -0.08 9.19
C LEU A 416 32.37 0.14 10.49
N PHE A 417 33.54 -0.51 10.69
CA PHE A 417 34.48 -0.09 11.71
C PHE A 417 35.13 1.23 11.29
N GLY A 418 34.82 2.31 12.01
CA GLY A 418 35.35 3.64 11.74
C GLY A 418 34.76 4.36 10.54
N MET A 419 33.73 3.79 9.87
CA MET A 419 33.01 4.40 8.73
C MET A 419 33.95 4.92 7.63
N THR A 420 34.95 4.13 7.28
CA THR A 420 35.93 4.46 6.22
C THR A 420 35.46 3.91 4.87
N PRO A 421 35.63 4.64 3.74
CA PRO A 421 35.29 4.14 2.42
C PRO A 421 35.98 2.80 2.13
N ASN A 422 35.22 1.82 1.64
CA ASN A 422 35.72 0.51 1.24
C ASN A 422 35.99 0.51 -0.27
N TYR A 423 37.22 0.80 -0.65
CA TYR A 423 37.64 0.87 -2.05
C TYR A 423 37.86 -0.54 -2.60
N LYS A 424 37.06 -0.92 -3.60
CA LYS A 424 37.28 -2.16 -4.38
C LYS A 424 38.21 -1.88 -5.57
N GLU A 425 39.10 -2.82 -5.90
CA GLU A 425 40.20 -2.63 -6.87
C GLU A 425 39.77 -2.29 -8.33
N LYS A 426 38.53 -2.52 -8.70
CA LYS A 426 38.01 -2.20 -10.03
C LYS A 426 37.51 -0.77 -10.09
N ASN A 427 38.36 0.11 -10.55
CA ASN A 427 38.02 1.49 -10.80
C ASN A 427 37.49 1.63 -12.25
N VAL A 428 36.28 2.22 -12.38
CA VAL A 428 35.71 2.54 -13.68
C VAL A 428 35.81 4.05 -13.89
N ALA A 429 36.58 4.46 -14.88
CA ALA A 429 36.59 5.82 -15.45
C ALA A 429 36.69 6.98 -14.42
N GLY A 430 37.58 6.88 -13.43
CA GLY A 430 37.87 8.00 -12.51
C GLY A 430 36.77 8.25 -11.43
N ILE A 431 35.80 7.39 -11.32
CA ILE A 431 34.79 7.42 -10.27
C ILE A 431 35.32 6.66 -9.03
N GLY A 432 35.14 7.20 -7.84
CA GLY A 432 35.63 6.60 -6.60
C GLY A 432 35.22 5.13 -6.48
N SER A 433 36.19 4.25 -6.15
CA SER A 433 36.02 2.80 -6.16
C SER A 433 35.08 2.25 -5.12
N ASN A 434 34.59 3.03 -4.18
CA ASN A 434 33.59 2.64 -3.18
C ASN A 434 32.12 2.88 -3.63
N ILE A 435 31.90 3.43 -4.84
CA ILE A 435 30.55 3.62 -5.40
C ILE A 435 30.12 2.32 -6.07
N LEU A 436 29.02 1.72 -5.61
CA LEU A 436 28.43 0.56 -6.28
C LEU A 436 27.50 1.01 -7.41
N TYR A 437 26.66 2.00 -7.15
CA TYR A 437 25.85 2.69 -8.16
C TYR A 437 25.59 4.14 -7.75
N ASP A 438 25.38 4.99 -8.76
CA ASP A 438 25.00 6.39 -8.67
C ASP A 438 24.20 6.72 -9.93
N GLN A 439 22.88 6.79 -9.79
CA GLN A 439 21.95 6.81 -10.93
C GLN A 439 20.73 7.66 -10.67
N GLY A 440 20.34 8.42 -11.72
CA GLY A 440 19.06 9.08 -11.86
C GLY A 440 18.12 8.25 -12.73
N SER A 441 16.85 8.30 -12.47
CA SER A 441 15.83 7.77 -13.36
C SER A 441 14.54 8.59 -13.26
N SER A 442 13.77 8.55 -14.33
CA SER A 442 12.49 9.24 -14.39
C SER A 442 11.52 8.51 -15.30
N TRP A 443 10.24 8.79 -15.13
CA TRP A 443 9.23 8.41 -16.09
C TRP A 443 8.17 9.50 -16.23
N LYS A 444 7.46 9.47 -17.37
CA LYS A 444 6.31 10.31 -17.67
C LYS A 444 5.18 9.44 -18.16
N ASN A 445 4.00 9.71 -17.65
CA ASN A 445 2.79 8.97 -17.96
C ASN A 445 1.69 9.92 -18.43
N TYR A 446 0.99 9.53 -19.48
CA TYR A 446 -0.18 10.21 -20.02
C TYR A 446 -1.27 9.17 -20.25
N GLN A 447 -2.38 9.27 -19.53
CA GLN A 447 -3.51 8.35 -19.65
C GLN A 447 -4.82 9.12 -19.83
N PRO A 448 -5.16 9.58 -21.03
CA PRO A 448 -6.50 10.04 -21.32
C PRO A 448 -7.49 8.86 -21.32
N PHE A 449 -8.68 9.10 -20.81
CA PHE A 449 -9.77 8.14 -20.77
C PHE A 449 -11.11 8.78 -21.09
N ALA A 450 -12.04 7.94 -21.53
CA ALA A 450 -13.45 8.30 -21.70
C ALA A 450 -14.34 7.09 -21.44
N GLU A 451 -15.48 7.30 -20.80
CA GLU A 451 -16.50 6.27 -20.57
C GLU A 451 -17.90 6.90 -20.56
N PHE A 452 -18.90 6.09 -20.86
CA PHE A 452 -20.29 6.51 -20.83
C PHE A 452 -21.12 5.51 -20.03
N GLU A 453 -21.59 5.92 -18.84
CA GLU A 453 -22.51 5.14 -18.03
C GLU A 453 -23.92 5.32 -18.58
N TRP A 454 -24.29 4.46 -19.50
CA TRP A 454 -25.59 4.49 -20.17
C TRP A 454 -26.64 3.78 -19.33
N ALA A 455 -27.68 4.52 -18.94
CA ALA A 455 -28.91 3.96 -18.37
C ALA A 455 -29.76 3.34 -19.49
N ALA A 456 -29.39 2.11 -19.91
CA ALA A 456 -30.05 1.44 -21.03
C ALA A 456 -31.53 1.11 -20.72
N THR A 457 -31.84 0.88 -19.44
CA THR A 457 -33.20 0.82 -18.87
C THR A 457 -33.15 1.36 -17.44
N ASP A 458 -34.29 1.48 -16.78
CA ASP A 458 -34.37 1.88 -15.36
C ASP A 458 -33.54 0.96 -14.43
N ASN A 459 -33.31 -0.27 -14.84
CA ASN A 459 -32.64 -1.29 -14.04
C ASN A 459 -31.26 -1.67 -14.59
N LEU A 460 -30.93 -1.35 -15.86
CA LEU A 460 -29.69 -1.78 -16.50
C LEU A 460 -28.81 -0.56 -16.84
N LYS A 461 -27.62 -0.52 -16.26
CA LYS A 461 -26.53 0.37 -16.64
C LYS A 461 -25.48 -0.40 -17.43
N VAL A 462 -25.04 0.17 -18.54
CA VAL A 462 -23.96 -0.34 -19.40
C VAL A 462 -22.90 0.74 -19.53
N THR A 463 -21.67 0.44 -19.18
CA THR A 463 -20.59 1.43 -19.21
C THR A 463 -19.46 0.96 -20.13
N PRO A 464 -19.52 1.23 -21.45
CA PRO A 464 -18.35 1.16 -22.30
C PRO A 464 -17.35 2.26 -21.98
N GLY A 465 -16.07 1.93 -22.06
CA GLY A 465 -14.99 2.89 -21.82
C GLY A 465 -13.71 2.50 -22.54
N ILE A 466 -12.84 3.49 -22.71
CA ILE A 466 -11.52 3.34 -23.32
C ILE A 466 -10.51 4.19 -22.56
N LYS A 467 -9.32 3.64 -22.36
CA LYS A 467 -8.15 4.33 -21.84
C LYS A 467 -7.00 4.19 -22.81
N LEU A 468 -6.36 5.30 -23.14
CA LEU A 468 -5.10 5.29 -23.87
C LEU A 468 -3.97 5.48 -22.87
N MET A 469 -2.84 4.83 -23.09
CA MET A 469 -1.68 4.95 -22.23
C MET A 469 -0.44 5.22 -23.06
N LYS A 470 0.31 6.25 -22.66
CA LYS A 470 1.66 6.53 -23.13
C LYS A 470 2.59 6.66 -21.95
N TRP A 471 3.60 5.80 -21.88
CA TRP A 471 4.56 5.72 -20.78
C TRP A 471 5.98 5.84 -21.31
N GLN A 472 6.73 6.81 -20.79
CA GLN A 472 8.15 7.03 -21.15
C GLN A 472 9.00 6.84 -19.90
N GLN A 473 10.10 6.09 -20.01
CA GLN A 473 11.06 5.86 -18.93
C GLN A 473 12.47 6.27 -19.40
N SER A 474 13.24 6.88 -18.48
CA SER A 474 14.62 7.28 -18.74
C SER A 474 15.51 6.94 -17.53
N ILE A 475 16.73 6.49 -17.80
CA ILE A 475 17.80 6.30 -16.82
C ILE A 475 19.02 7.08 -17.29
N ASP A 476 19.59 7.91 -16.41
CA ASP A 476 20.89 8.57 -16.59
C ASP A 476 21.76 8.21 -15.38
N ALA A 477 22.71 7.32 -15.59
CA ALA A 477 23.54 6.77 -14.54
C ALA A 477 25.02 7.08 -14.80
N ALA A 478 25.66 7.71 -13.83
CA ALA A 478 27.12 7.80 -13.80
C ALA A 478 27.74 6.44 -13.51
N VAL A 479 27.08 5.65 -12.67
CA VAL A 479 27.40 4.24 -12.39
C VAL A 479 26.08 3.49 -12.29
N LEU A 480 25.79 2.64 -13.27
CA LEU A 480 24.57 1.82 -13.26
C LEU A 480 24.73 0.63 -12.30
N ASP A 481 23.68 0.31 -11.54
CA ASP A 481 23.63 -0.86 -10.68
C ASP A 481 23.80 -2.14 -11.52
N LYS A 482 24.48 -3.16 -11.00
CA LYS A 482 24.72 -4.47 -11.64
C LYS A 482 25.45 -4.43 -13.00
N SER A 483 25.96 -3.29 -13.44
CA SER A 483 26.60 -3.11 -14.75
C SER A 483 28.12 -3.20 -14.74
N ALA A 484 28.72 -3.88 -13.77
CA ALA A 484 30.16 -3.77 -13.52
C ALA A 484 30.64 -2.32 -13.40
N ARG A 485 29.77 -1.43 -12.87
CA ARG A 485 30.01 -0.01 -12.60
C ARG A 485 30.21 0.86 -13.86
N GLN A 486 29.55 0.48 -14.95
CA GLN A 486 29.58 1.28 -16.18
C GLN A 486 28.51 2.38 -16.14
N PRO A 487 28.75 3.53 -16.78
CA PRO A 487 27.73 4.51 -17.04
C PRO A 487 26.70 4.00 -18.05
N ALA A 488 25.47 4.51 -17.96
CA ALA A 488 24.42 4.18 -18.90
C ALA A 488 23.45 5.34 -19.10
N ASN A 489 22.90 5.40 -20.31
CA ASN A 489 21.76 6.24 -20.65
C ASN A 489 20.76 5.37 -21.41
N ILE A 490 19.52 5.25 -20.90
CA ILE A 490 18.51 4.32 -21.41
C ILE A 490 17.17 5.05 -21.48
N ASP A 491 16.52 5.02 -22.62
CA ASP A 491 15.18 5.54 -22.84
C ASP A 491 14.27 4.45 -23.40
N ASN A 492 13.04 4.40 -22.89
CA ASN A 492 12.02 3.46 -23.35
C ASN A 492 10.66 4.19 -23.47
N GLU A 493 9.83 3.75 -24.40
CA GLU A 493 8.45 4.21 -24.56
C GLU A 493 7.51 3.02 -24.76
N PHE A 494 6.37 3.05 -24.08
CA PHE A 494 5.32 2.05 -24.16
C PHE A 494 3.98 2.73 -24.40
N ASN A 495 3.14 2.12 -25.24
CA ASN A 495 1.82 2.61 -25.57
C ASN A 495 0.82 1.48 -25.49
N ALA A 496 -0.42 1.78 -25.04
CA ALA A 496 -1.53 0.84 -25.06
C ALA A 496 -2.87 1.53 -25.28
N THR A 497 -3.80 0.73 -25.79
CA THR A 497 -5.23 1.05 -25.84
C THR A 497 -5.97 -0.01 -25.04
N LEU A 498 -6.64 0.39 -23.98
CA LEU A 498 -7.27 -0.49 -23.00
C LEU A 498 -8.80 -0.29 -23.05
N PRO A 499 -9.56 -1.23 -23.60
CA PRO A 499 -11.02 -1.19 -23.61
C PRO A 499 -11.59 -1.72 -22.28
N PHE A 500 -12.75 -1.18 -21.90
CA PHE A 500 -13.54 -1.54 -20.73
C PHE A 500 -15.01 -1.66 -21.10
N LEU A 501 -15.68 -2.61 -20.47
CA LEU A 501 -17.14 -2.73 -20.54
C LEU A 501 -17.64 -3.27 -19.21
N THR A 502 -18.45 -2.49 -18.51
CA THR A 502 -19.10 -2.95 -17.29
C THR A 502 -20.61 -2.89 -17.41
N LEU A 503 -21.26 -3.79 -16.71
CA LEU A 503 -22.71 -3.92 -16.63
C LEU A 503 -23.10 -3.94 -15.15
N ASN A 504 -24.17 -3.22 -14.80
CA ASN A 504 -24.86 -3.39 -13.52
C ASN A 504 -26.36 -3.48 -13.78
N TYR A 505 -26.97 -4.60 -13.37
CA TYR A 505 -28.40 -4.84 -13.49
C TYR A 505 -29.03 -4.94 -12.10
N LYS A 506 -29.88 -4.00 -11.76
CA LYS A 506 -30.69 -4.02 -10.53
C LYS A 506 -31.85 -4.97 -10.72
N ILE A 507 -31.84 -6.11 -10.02
CA ILE A 507 -32.96 -7.07 -10.00
C ILE A 507 -34.15 -6.44 -9.28
N ASP A 508 -33.85 -5.82 -8.12
CA ASP A 508 -34.80 -5.10 -7.29
C ASP A 508 -34.06 -4.04 -6.43
N LYS A 509 -34.72 -3.47 -5.40
CA LYS A 509 -34.15 -2.45 -4.50
C LYS A 509 -33.03 -2.99 -3.59
N THR A 510 -32.91 -4.31 -3.47
CA THR A 510 -32.00 -4.99 -2.55
C THR A 510 -30.94 -5.84 -3.25
N SER A 511 -31.08 -6.07 -4.55
CA SER A 511 -30.26 -7.04 -5.27
C SER A 511 -29.82 -6.50 -6.61
N SER A 512 -28.55 -6.77 -6.96
CA SER A 512 -27.99 -6.47 -8.28
C SER A 512 -27.03 -7.57 -8.73
N VAL A 513 -26.86 -7.69 -10.05
CA VAL A 513 -25.78 -8.44 -10.67
C VAL A 513 -24.92 -7.48 -11.46
N TYR A 514 -23.64 -7.78 -11.54
CA TYR A 514 -22.70 -7.05 -12.39
C TYR A 514 -21.88 -7.99 -13.25
N ALA A 515 -21.38 -7.48 -14.37
CA ALA A 515 -20.38 -8.13 -15.19
C ALA A 515 -19.34 -7.13 -15.66
N GLN A 516 -18.11 -7.57 -15.80
CA GLN A 516 -17.00 -6.75 -16.25
C GLN A 516 -16.15 -7.49 -17.29
N TYR A 517 -15.81 -6.76 -18.35
CA TYR A 517 -14.71 -7.02 -19.25
C TYR A 517 -13.75 -5.84 -19.18
N ALA A 518 -12.47 -6.08 -18.90
CA ALA A 518 -11.48 -5.02 -18.81
C ALA A 518 -10.10 -5.50 -19.22
N GLN A 519 -9.32 -4.63 -19.86
CA GLN A 519 -7.92 -4.88 -20.14
C GLN A 519 -7.03 -3.99 -19.27
N GLY A 520 -5.89 -4.54 -18.85
CA GLY A 520 -4.88 -3.84 -18.09
C GLY A 520 -3.47 -4.04 -18.67
N MET A 521 -2.58 -3.12 -18.38
CA MET A 521 -1.17 -3.19 -18.75
C MET A 521 -0.29 -2.76 -17.59
N LEU A 522 0.86 -3.42 -17.41
CA LEU A 522 1.95 -2.99 -16.55
C LEU A 522 3.22 -2.87 -17.37
N VAL A 523 3.80 -1.68 -17.38
CA VAL A 523 5.12 -1.46 -17.98
C VAL A 523 6.20 -2.20 -17.18
N PRO A 524 7.31 -2.61 -17.80
CA PRO A 524 8.45 -3.18 -17.08
C PRO A 524 8.97 -2.21 -16.03
N ASP A 525 9.26 -2.72 -14.82
CA ASP A 525 9.85 -1.91 -13.76
C ASP A 525 11.19 -1.32 -14.23
N ILE A 526 11.45 -0.07 -13.91
CA ILE A 526 12.70 0.60 -14.30
C ILE A 526 13.92 -0.13 -13.72
N SER A 527 13.74 -0.82 -12.59
CA SER A 527 14.78 -1.62 -11.93
C SER A 527 15.28 -2.81 -12.78
N TYR A 528 14.51 -3.29 -13.74
CA TYR A 528 14.94 -4.37 -14.64
C TYR A 528 16.07 -3.90 -15.59
N TYR A 529 16.06 -2.61 -15.95
CA TYR A 529 17.06 -1.99 -16.83
C TYR A 529 18.42 -1.73 -16.15
N TYR A 530 18.54 -2.01 -14.85
CA TYR A 530 19.81 -1.92 -14.14
C TYR A 530 20.77 -3.07 -14.49
N SER A 531 20.28 -4.15 -15.09
CA SER A 531 21.11 -5.27 -15.54
C SER A 531 21.61 -5.06 -16.96
N PRO A 532 22.92 -5.24 -17.24
CA PRO A 532 23.47 -5.10 -18.60
C PRO A 532 22.89 -6.10 -19.60
N SER A 533 22.41 -7.24 -19.11
CA SER A 533 21.78 -8.28 -19.94
C SER A 533 20.37 -7.91 -20.39
N PHE A 534 19.75 -6.91 -19.77
CA PHE A 534 18.41 -6.44 -20.12
C PHE A 534 18.34 -5.85 -21.54
N ASN A 535 19.37 -5.09 -21.95
CA ASN A 535 19.43 -4.46 -23.28
C ASN A 535 19.49 -5.46 -24.45
N LYS A 536 19.60 -6.76 -24.17
CA LYS A 536 19.72 -7.83 -25.18
C LYS A 536 18.39 -8.56 -25.43
N THR A 537 17.36 -8.32 -24.64
CA THR A 537 16.04 -8.97 -24.76
C THR A 537 14.97 -7.93 -25.03
N ASN A 538 14.14 -8.16 -26.06
CA ASN A 538 12.95 -7.35 -26.32
C ASN A 538 11.90 -7.66 -25.25
N ILE A 539 11.87 -6.88 -24.16
CA ILE A 539 10.86 -7.01 -23.13
C ILE A 539 9.66 -6.16 -23.51
N THR A 540 8.50 -6.80 -23.50
CA THR A 540 7.20 -6.17 -23.72
C THR A 540 6.46 -5.98 -22.41
N PRO A 541 5.54 -4.99 -22.32
CA PRO A 541 4.68 -4.84 -21.17
C PRO A 541 3.87 -6.11 -20.88
N GLN A 542 3.62 -6.33 -19.60
CA GLN A 542 2.69 -7.35 -19.15
C GLN A 542 1.26 -6.84 -19.39
N THR A 543 0.36 -7.73 -19.85
CA THR A 543 -1.02 -7.36 -20.15
C THR A 543 -1.99 -8.34 -19.50
N SER A 544 -3.18 -7.88 -19.16
CA SER A 544 -4.26 -8.75 -18.66
C SER A 544 -5.56 -8.52 -19.40
N THR A 545 -6.35 -9.58 -19.53
CA THR A 545 -7.76 -9.53 -19.92
C THR A 545 -8.59 -10.16 -18.82
N ASN A 546 -9.50 -9.40 -18.26
CA ASN A 546 -10.30 -9.77 -17.10
C ASN A 546 -11.75 -9.97 -17.49
N TYR A 547 -12.36 -11.05 -17.02
CA TYR A 547 -13.79 -11.36 -17.11
C TYR A 547 -14.29 -11.68 -15.70
N GLN A 548 -15.32 -10.98 -15.25
CA GLN A 548 -15.88 -11.14 -13.92
C GLN A 548 -17.39 -11.02 -13.96
N VAL A 549 -18.07 -11.82 -13.13
CA VAL A 549 -19.52 -11.73 -12.92
C VAL A 549 -19.78 -11.90 -11.43
N GLY A 550 -20.64 -11.06 -10.87
CA GLY A 550 -20.97 -11.13 -9.46
C GLY A 550 -22.40 -10.71 -9.16
N TYR A 551 -22.82 -11.04 -7.96
CA TYR A 551 -24.14 -10.76 -7.39
C TYR A 551 -23.96 -10.06 -6.04
N VAL A 552 -24.77 -9.04 -5.78
CA VAL A 552 -24.81 -8.31 -4.49
C VAL A 552 -26.23 -8.27 -3.99
N HIS A 553 -26.40 -8.59 -2.71
CA HIS A 553 -27.67 -8.42 -1.97
C HIS A 553 -27.44 -7.58 -0.71
N LYS A 554 -28.32 -6.61 -0.46
CA LYS A 554 -28.32 -5.76 0.75
C LYS A 554 -29.74 -5.58 1.25
N SER A 555 -30.00 -6.08 2.45
CA SER A 555 -31.24 -5.82 3.18
C SER A 555 -30.92 -5.23 4.56
N SER A 556 -31.92 -5.02 5.41
CA SER A 556 -31.73 -4.43 6.74
C SER A 556 -30.84 -5.29 7.65
N ASN A 557 -30.89 -6.61 7.52
CA ASN A 557 -30.23 -7.53 8.44
C ASN A 557 -29.20 -8.47 7.79
N ILE A 558 -29.05 -8.44 6.45
CA ILE A 558 -28.03 -9.23 5.74
C ILE A 558 -27.46 -8.45 4.56
N THR A 559 -26.14 -8.51 4.41
CA THR A 559 -25.45 -8.20 3.17
C THR A 559 -24.71 -9.43 2.68
N PHE A 560 -24.80 -9.70 1.38
CA PHE A 560 -24.14 -10.83 0.75
C PHE A 560 -23.64 -10.43 -0.62
N ASP A 561 -22.41 -10.78 -0.95
CA ASP A 561 -21.92 -10.74 -2.33
C ASP A 561 -21.07 -11.96 -2.65
N ALA A 562 -21.11 -12.36 -3.92
CA ALA A 562 -20.29 -13.43 -4.47
C ALA A 562 -19.94 -13.13 -5.93
N ASP A 563 -18.77 -13.58 -6.35
CA ASP A 563 -18.29 -13.40 -7.71
C ASP A 563 -17.46 -14.59 -8.19
N VAL A 564 -17.42 -14.71 -9.52
CA VAL A 564 -16.51 -15.59 -10.24
C VAL A 564 -15.67 -14.74 -11.18
N TYR A 565 -14.40 -15.09 -11.33
CA TYR A 565 -13.47 -14.38 -12.18
C TYR A 565 -12.58 -15.30 -13.00
N TYR A 566 -12.18 -14.80 -14.16
CA TYR A 566 -11.18 -15.40 -15.05
C TYR A 566 -10.29 -14.28 -15.60
N ILE A 567 -8.98 -14.37 -15.37
CA ILE A 567 -8.01 -13.38 -15.79
C ILE A 567 -6.92 -14.10 -16.60
N ASP A 568 -6.79 -13.71 -17.86
CA ASP A 568 -5.68 -14.11 -18.73
C ASP A 568 -4.58 -13.06 -18.65
N PHE A 569 -3.47 -13.43 -18.03
CA PHE A 569 -2.31 -12.55 -17.84
C PHE A 569 -1.17 -13.02 -18.75
N ALA A 570 -0.77 -12.17 -19.68
CA ALA A 570 0.23 -12.47 -20.69
C ALA A 570 1.54 -11.71 -20.45
N ASN A 571 2.61 -12.20 -21.05
CA ASN A 571 3.94 -11.58 -21.03
C ASN A 571 4.50 -11.40 -19.61
N LYS A 572 4.20 -12.32 -18.69
CA LYS A 572 4.72 -12.22 -17.32
C LYS A 572 6.24 -12.13 -17.34
N LEU A 573 6.77 -11.10 -16.70
CA LEU A 573 8.21 -10.94 -16.58
C LEU A 573 8.78 -11.95 -15.58
N THR A 574 9.75 -12.71 -16.06
CA THR A 574 10.41 -13.77 -15.30
C THR A 574 11.93 -13.53 -15.35
N GLN A 575 12.59 -13.86 -14.25
CA GLN A 575 14.05 -13.79 -14.17
C GLN A 575 14.64 -15.15 -14.48
N ASP A 576 15.57 -15.18 -15.44
CA ASP A 576 16.45 -16.35 -15.64
C ASP A 576 17.48 -16.39 -14.50
N LEU A 577 17.33 -17.37 -13.65
CA LEU A 577 18.20 -17.60 -12.50
C LEU A 577 19.45 -18.42 -12.87
N THR A 578 19.60 -18.91 -14.10
CA THR A 578 20.77 -19.71 -14.52
C THR A 578 21.96 -18.84 -14.88
N SER A 579 21.73 -17.56 -15.23
CA SER A 579 22.76 -16.59 -15.55
C SER A 579 23.45 -16.02 -14.31
N VAL A 580 24.73 -15.66 -14.43
CA VAL A 580 25.48 -14.96 -13.37
C VAL A 580 24.85 -13.60 -13.08
N ASP A 581 24.43 -12.88 -14.12
CA ASP A 581 23.67 -11.65 -14.05
C ASP A 581 22.17 -11.93 -14.25
N PRO A 582 21.26 -11.23 -13.56
CA PRO A 582 19.82 -11.40 -13.77
C PRO A 582 19.44 -11.08 -15.22
N VAL A 583 18.96 -12.06 -15.96
CA VAL A 583 18.34 -11.87 -17.28
C VAL A 583 16.84 -11.93 -17.10
N TYR A 584 16.15 -10.87 -17.51
CA TYR A 584 14.69 -10.83 -17.51
C TYR A 584 14.14 -11.08 -18.91
N TYR A 585 13.06 -11.83 -19.00
CA TYR A 585 12.37 -12.14 -20.25
C TYR A 585 10.86 -12.31 -20.01
N ASN A 586 10.07 -12.22 -21.06
CA ASN A 586 8.65 -12.53 -21.00
C ASN A 586 8.45 -14.05 -20.98
N GLY A 587 8.23 -14.60 -19.79
CA GLY A 587 8.18 -16.04 -19.50
C GLY A 587 6.78 -16.65 -19.58
N GLY A 588 6.03 -16.37 -20.65
CA GLY A 588 4.69 -16.95 -20.85
C GLY A 588 3.56 -16.21 -20.15
N GLY A 589 2.47 -16.90 -19.87
CA GLY A 589 1.27 -16.35 -19.26
C GLY A 589 0.89 -17.02 -17.95
N VAL A 590 -0.04 -16.39 -17.21
CA VAL A 590 -0.64 -16.94 -16.00
C VAL A 590 -2.16 -16.86 -16.12
N ILE A 591 -2.86 -17.93 -15.80
CA ILE A 591 -4.31 -17.92 -15.67
C ILE A 591 -4.67 -17.81 -14.18
N TYR A 592 -5.37 -16.73 -13.84
CA TYR A 592 -6.00 -16.56 -12.55
C TYR A 592 -7.50 -16.81 -12.68
N LYS A 593 -8.05 -17.64 -11.82
CA LYS A 593 -9.49 -17.90 -11.80
C LYS A 593 -9.93 -18.33 -10.41
N GLY A 594 -11.16 -18.04 -10.06
CA GLY A 594 -11.66 -18.40 -8.75
C GLY A 594 -13.10 -17.99 -8.51
N ILE A 595 -13.54 -18.30 -7.31
CA ILE A 595 -14.81 -17.89 -6.73
C ILE A 595 -14.56 -17.27 -5.37
N GLU A 596 -15.25 -16.18 -5.08
CA GLU A 596 -15.14 -15.44 -3.82
C GLU A 596 -16.53 -15.03 -3.34
N GLY A 597 -16.65 -14.82 -2.03
CA GLY A 597 -17.87 -14.26 -1.48
C GLY A 597 -17.73 -13.84 -0.03
N GLN A 598 -18.64 -12.98 0.41
CA GLN A 598 -18.73 -12.51 1.79
C GLN A 598 -20.20 -12.36 2.22
N VAL A 599 -20.44 -12.54 3.50
CA VAL A 599 -21.76 -12.38 4.14
C VAL A 599 -21.57 -11.65 5.45
N ALA A 600 -22.40 -10.64 5.72
CA ALA A 600 -22.59 -10.10 7.06
C ALA A 600 -24.05 -10.22 7.45
N TYR A 601 -24.31 -10.67 8.66
CA TYR A 601 -25.64 -10.89 9.20
C TYR A 601 -25.79 -10.26 10.58
N ALA A 602 -26.77 -9.35 10.73
CA ALA A 602 -27.14 -8.79 12.02
C ALA A 602 -28.05 -9.79 12.78
N VAL A 603 -27.49 -10.46 13.77
CA VAL A 603 -28.17 -11.48 14.58
C VAL A 603 -29.23 -10.84 15.51
N GLY A 604 -29.04 -9.57 15.88
CA GLY A 604 -29.84 -8.84 16.84
C GLY A 604 -29.17 -8.72 18.22
N ASN A 605 -29.75 -7.92 19.12
CA ASN A 605 -29.22 -7.65 20.46
C ASN A 605 -27.70 -7.28 20.41
N GLY A 606 -27.33 -6.41 19.48
CA GLY A 606 -25.96 -5.95 19.31
C GLY A 606 -25.01 -6.93 18.61
N PHE A 607 -25.39 -8.17 18.35
CA PHE A 607 -24.53 -9.18 17.70
C PHE A 607 -24.63 -9.13 16.18
N SER A 608 -23.47 -9.30 15.55
CA SER A 608 -23.34 -9.48 14.09
C SER A 608 -22.31 -10.55 13.77
N LEU A 609 -22.58 -11.32 12.71
CA LEU A 609 -21.68 -12.33 12.18
C LEU A 609 -21.21 -11.90 10.79
N TYR A 610 -19.92 -11.97 10.54
CA TYR A 610 -19.34 -11.78 9.23
C TYR A 610 -18.52 -13.01 8.85
N THR A 611 -18.62 -13.44 7.59
CA THR A 611 -17.76 -14.47 7.04
C THR A 611 -17.45 -14.18 5.59
N ASN A 612 -16.25 -14.56 5.16
CA ASN A 612 -15.89 -14.60 3.75
C ASN A 612 -15.03 -15.81 3.42
N GLY A 613 -14.92 -16.08 2.13
CA GLY A 613 -14.03 -17.12 1.61
C GLY A 613 -13.68 -16.90 0.16
N SER A 614 -12.58 -17.48 -0.25
CA SER A 614 -12.15 -17.55 -1.65
C SER A 614 -11.51 -18.90 -1.96
N ILE A 615 -11.73 -19.36 -3.19
CA ILE A 615 -11.01 -20.48 -3.79
C ILE A 615 -10.38 -19.95 -5.07
N ASN A 616 -9.05 -19.95 -5.11
CA ASN A 616 -8.25 -19.30 -6.14
C ASN A 616 -7.35 -20.31 -6.84
N SER A 617 -7.14 -20.12 -8.11
CA SER A 617 -6.14 -20.83 -8.90
C SER A 617 -5.35 -19.80 -9.71
N ALA A 618 -4.05 -19.71 -9.47
CA ALA A 618 -3.13 -18.84 -10.20
C ALA A 618 -1.99 -19.70 -10.74
N LYS A 619 -2.09 -20.11 -12.01
CA LYS A 619 -1.16 -21.09 -12.60
C LYS A 619 -0.49 -20.56 -13.85
N ASN A 620 0.82 -20.78 -13.92
CA ASN A 620 1.57 -20.54 -15.14
C ASN A 620 0.98 -21.42 -16.27
N ARG A 621 0.76 -20.83 -17.44
CA ARG A 621 0.08 -21.47 -18.57
C ARG A 621 0.91 -22.63 -19.16
N ASP A 622 2.23 -22.46 -19.17
CA ASP A 622 3.13 -23.39 -19.84
C ASP A 622 3.56 -24.55 -18.92
N SER A 623 3.92 -24.22 -17.66
CA SER A 623 4.36 -25.25 -16.68
C SER A 623 3.20 -25.88 -15.90
N GLY A 624 2.05 -25.22 -15.79
CA GLY A 624 0.93 -25.64 -14.94
C GLY A 624 1.16 -25.44 -13.43
N PHE A 625 2.34 -24.98 -13.02
CA PHE A 625 2.67 -24.72 -11.61
C PHE A 625 1.95 -23.48 -11.07
N VAL A 626 1.64 -23.52 -9.78
CA VAL A 626 1.11 -22.36 -9.05
C VAL A 626 2.19 -21.29 -8.94
N ILE A 627 1.82 -20.03 -9.14
CA ILE A 627 2.76 -18.93 -8.93
C ILE A 627 3.08 -18.75 -7.45
N ALA A 628 4.28 -18.20 -7.16
CA ALA A 628 4.73 -17.97 -5.79
C ALA A 628 3.80 -17.04 -5.01
N ASN A 629 3.59 -17.34 -3.72
CA ASN A 629 2.79 -16.58 -2.77
C ASN A 629 1.31 -16.39 -3.18
N ALA A 630 0.75 -17.33 -3.93
CA ALA A 630 -0.66 -17.35 -4.31
C ALA A 630 -1.37 -18.48 -3.54
N PRO A 631 -2.03 -18.20 -2.40
CA PRO A 631 -2.74 -19.20 -1.64
C PRO A 631 -3.98 -19.70 -2.40
N GLU A 632 -4.20 -21.00 -2.35
CA GLU A 632 -5.36 -21.62 -3.02
C GLU A 632 -6.70 -21.24 -2.36
N THR A 633 -6.66 -20.96 -1.05
CA THR A 633 -7.85 -20.60 -0.28
C THR A 633 -7.56 -19.51 0.72
N THR A 634 -8.53 -18.62 0.92
CA THR A 634 -8.54 -17.71 2.09
C THR A 634 -9.92 -17.75 2.73
N ALA A 635 -10.00 -17.53 4.05
CA ALA A 635 -11.25 -17.39 4.75
C ALA A 635 -11.12 -16.42 5.92
N ALA A 636 -12.20 -15.74 6.27
CA ALA A 636 -12.31 -14.98 7.49
C ALA A 636 -13.67 -15.21 8.16
N LEU A 637 -13.67 -15.16 9.49
CA LEU A 637 -14.89 -15.22 10.33
C LEU A 637 -14.75 -14.14 11.41
N ALA A 638 -15.76 -13.30 11.57
CA ALA A 638 -15.80 -12.32 12.66
C ALA A 638 -17.15 -12.39 13.40
N LEU A 639 -17.08 -12.50 14.72
CA LEU A 639 -18.22 -12.28 15.62
C LEU A 639 -18.04 -10.91 16.25
N LEU A 640 -19.01 -10.03 16.04
CA LEU A 640 -18.98 -8.66 16.51
C LEU A 640 -20.14 -8.41 17.47
N TYR A 641 -19.89 -7.60 18.50
CA TYR A 641 -20.89 -7.11 19.41
C TYR A 641 -20.78 -5.60 19.58
N LYS A 642 -21.88 -4.88 19.43
CA LYS A 642 -21.90 -3.42 19.60
C LYS A 642 -23.26 -2.98 20.14
N GLU A 643 -23.33 -2.76 21.45
CA GLU A 643 -24.55 -2.28 22.15
C GLU A 643 -24.19 -1.66 23.48
N SER A 644 -24.98 -0.65 23.92
CA SER A 644 -24.91 -0.03 25.25
C SER A 644 -23.50 0.47 25.63
N GLY A 645 -22.74 0.97 24.66
CA GLY A 645 -21.38 1.46 24.88
C GLY A 645 -20.30 0.38 24.81
N ILE A 646 -20.65 -0.88 24.81
CA ILE A 646 -19.71 -2.00 24.62
C ILE A 646 -19.49 -2.22 23.13
N SER A 647 -18.23 -2.38 22.74
CA SER A 647 -17.83 -2.93 21.43
C SER A 647 -16.90 -4.12 21.66
N SER A 648 -17.12 -5.22 20.94
CA SER A 648 -16.25 -6.40 21.02
C SER A 648 -16.15 -7.06 19.66
N SER A 649 -14.99 -7.61 19.32
CA SER A 649 -14.78 -8.37 18.09
C SER A 649 -13.91 -9.60 18.35
N LEU A 650 -14.29 -10.72 17.76
CA LEU A 650 -13.47 -11.92 17.65
C LEU A 650 -13.30 -12.20 16.15
N VAL A 651 -12.07 -12.09 15.64
CA VAL A 651 -11.77 -12.16 14.22
C VAL A 651 -10.78 -13.31 13.95
N TYR A 652 -11.21 -14.28 13.17
CA TYR A 652 -10.39 -15.37 12.67
C TYR A 652 -10.06 -15.14 11.20
N LYS A 653 -8.79 -15.31 10.82
CA LYS A 653 -8.33 -15.28 9.43
C LYS A 653 -7.53 -16.55 9.16
N TYR A 654 -7.83 -17.19 8.02
CA TYR A 654 -7.14 -18.38 7.51
C TYR A 654 -6.55 -18.09 6.13
N VAL A 655 -5.32 -18.56 5.92
CA VAL A 655 -4.63 -18.55 4.64
C VAL A 655 -4.19 -19.98 4.34
N GLY A 656 -4.61 -20.50 3.20
CA GLY A 656 -4.33 -21.85 2.75
C GLY A 656 -2.88 -22.04 2.30
N LYS A 657 -2.59 -23.26 1.85
CA LYS A 657 -1.28 -23.63 1.31
C LYS A 657 -0.88 -22.73 0.15
N GLN A 658 0.39 -22.35 0.12
CA GLN A 658 1.03 -21.62 -0.96
C GLN A 658 2.47 -22.09 -1.14
N PHE A 659 3.18 -21.59 -2.16
CA PHE A 659 4.58 -21.91 -2.41
C PHE A 659 5.42 -20.65 -2.40
N ALA A 660 6.66 -20.76 -1.92
CA ALA A 660 7.61 -19.65 -1.90
C ALA A 660 8.23 -19.38 -3.29
N ASP A 661 8.13 -20.33 -4.22
CA ASP A 661 8.75 -20.31 -5.53
C ASP A 661 7.76 -20.72 -6.64
N ALA A 662 8.13 -20.42 -7.89
CA ALA A 662 7.29 -20.70 -9.06
C ALA A 662 7.43 -22.13 -9.63
N SER A 663 8.17 -22.99 -8.94
CA SER A 663 8.39 -24.40 -9.31
C SER A 663 7.77 -25.38 -8.31
N GLU A 664 7.01 -24.87 -7.31
CA GLU A 664 6.34 -25.61 -6.25
C GLU A 664 7.29 -26.46 -5.39
N LEU A 665 8.55 -26.04 -5.26
CA LEU A 665 9.58 -26.79 -4.54
C LEU A 665 9.54 -26.54 -3.03
N LEU A 666 9.29 -25.27 -2.60
CA LEU A 666 9.22 -24.89 -1.19
C LEU A 666 7.78 -24.51 -0.82
N ALA A 667 7.08 -25.42 -0.18
CA ALA A 667 5.73 -25.20 0.30
C ALA A 667 5.71 -24.39 1.60
N ILE A 668 4.74 -23.47 1.71
CA ILE A 668 4.36 -22.79 2.95
C ILE A 668 3.02 -23.41 3.39
N ASN A 669 3.02 -24.00 4.58
CA ASN A 669 1.83 -24.63 5.17
C ASN A 669 0.75 -23.59 5.45
N PRO A 670 -0.53 -23.99 5.49
CA PRO A 670 -1.61 -23.12 5.93
C PRO A 670 -1.35 -22.52 7.31
N TYR A 671 -1.75 -21.26 7.51
CA TYR A 671 -1.65 -20.58 8.79
C TYR A 671 -2.91 -19.79 9.11
N SER A 672 -3.07 -19.45 10.37
CA SER A 672 -4.23 -18.67 10.81
C SER A 672 -3.90 -17.70 11.95
N THR A 673 -4.74 -16.66 12.09
CA THR A 673 -4.76 -15.76 13.23
C THR A 673 -6.13 -15.75 13.88
N LEU A 674 -6.18 -15.61 15.19
CA LEU A 674 -7.39 -15.32 15.94
C LEU A 674 -7.13 -14.11 16.84
N ASP A 675 -7.82 -13.01 16.57
CA ASP A 675 -7.69 -11.75 17.29
C ASP A 675 -8.98 -11.45 18.06
N TYR A 676 -8.85 -10.87 19.25
CA TYR A 676 -9.97 -10.45 20.08
C TYR A 676 -9.76 -9.02 20.53
N SER A 677 -10.84 -8.24 20.53
CA SER A 677 -10.85 -6.94 21.17
C SER A 677 -12.16 -6.72 21.95
N ILE A 678 -12.06 -5.89 22.98
CA ILE A 678 -13.21 -5.42 23.75
C ILE A 678 -12.99 -3.98 24.18
N GLY A 679 -13.99 -3.14 23.99
CA GLY A 679 -13.98 -1.74 24.40
C GLY A 679 -15.28 -1.32 25.08
N TYR A 680 -15.16 -0.25 25.87
CA TYR A 680 -16.31 0.42 26.46
C TYR A 680 -16.21 1.93 26.26
N THR A 681 -17.31 2.53 25.80
CA THR A 681 -17.43 3.97 25.59
C THR A 681 -18.29 4.60 26.69
N PHE A 682 -17.67 5.38 27.55
CA PHE A 682 -18.30 6.21 28.54
C PHE A 682 -18.78 7.50 27.88
N LYS A 683 -20.07 7.82 27.97
CA LYS A 683 -20.64 9.09 27.50
C LYS A 683 -20.56 10.14 28.60
N SER A 684 -20.05 11.32 28.28
CA SER A 684 -19.95 12.47 29.17
C SER A 684 -19.37 12.14 30.56
N PRO A 685 -18.15 11.56 30.65
CA PRO A 685 -17.59 11.14 31.95
C PRO A 685 -17.23 12.31 32.89
N GLY A 686 -17.38 13.55 32.44
CA GLY A 686 -17.06 14.77 33.20
C GLY A 686 -15.83 15.51 32.64
N LEU A 687 -15.41 16.60 33.28
CA LEU A 687 -14.23 17.41 32.94
C LEU A 687 -14.22 17.95 31.49
N GLY A 688 -15.38 18.19 30.88
CA GLY A 688 -15.51 18.65 29.49
C GLY A 688 -15.30 17.57 28.45
N VAL A 689 -15.09 16.31 28.83
CA VAL A 689 -14.97 15.16 27.93
C VAL A 689 -16.36 14.73 27.44
N LYS A 690 -16.60 14.73 26.14
CA LYS A 690 -17.84 14.25 25.51
C LYS A 690 -17.91 12.72 25.52
N SER A 691 -16.80 12.07 25.24
CA SER A 691 -16.73 10.60 25.31
C SER A 691 -15.33 10.14 25.72
N MET A 692 -15.26 9.01 26.44
CA MET A 692 -14.02 8.29 26.73
C MET A 692 -14.20 6.83 26.32
N LYS A 693 -13.39 6.35 25.41
CA LYS A 693 -13.36 4.94 25.01
C LYS A 693 -12.10 4.27 25.55
N VAL A 694 -12.28 3.15 26.23
CA VAL A 694 -11.20 2.25 26.65
C VAL A 694 -11.32 0.99 25.81
N ASN A 695 -10.24 0.56 25.16
CA ASN A 695 -10.20 -0.62 24.32
C ASN A 695 -9.01 -1.52 24.71
N LEU A 696 -9.23 -2.83 24.76
CA LEU A 696 -8.21 -3.87 24.99
C LEU A 696 -8.20 -4.81 23.80
N GLY A 697 -7.06 -4.99 23.16
CA GLY A 697 -6.84 -5.91 22.04
C GLY A 697 -5.88 -7.03 22.43
N ILE A 698 -6.16 -8.24 21.98
CA ILE A 698 -5.31 -9.42 22.06
C ILE A 698 -5.17 -9.96 20.64
N TYR A 699 -3.97 -9.94 20.10
CA TYR A 699 -3.67 -10.38 18.75
C TYR A 699 -2.97 -11.74 18.79
N ASN A 700 -3.34 -12.65 17.86
CA ASN A 700 -2.88 -14.03 17.84
C ASN A 700 -3.14 -14.77 19.17
N ILE A 701 -4.38 -14.84 19.62
CA ILE A 701 -4.78 -15.49 20.89
C ILE A 701 -4.25 -16.93 20.99
N LEU A 702 -4.27 -17.66 19.87
CA LEU A 702 -3.83 -19.05 19.81
C LEU A 702 -2.33 -19.20 19.96
N ASN A 703 -1.58 -18.10 19.92
CA ASN A 703 -0.12 -18.06 20.01
C ASN A 703 0.58 -18.92 18.97
N HIS A 704 0.02 -18.98 17.75
CA HIS A 704 0.64 -19.69 16.65
C HIS A 704 1.88 -18.92 16.17
N THR A 705 2.93 -19.67 15.86
CA THR A 705 4.18 -19.13 15.29
C THR A 705 4.49 -19.88 13.98
N ASP A 706 3.51 -19.88 13.09
CA ASP A 706 3.59 -20.52 11.79
C ASP A 706 4.50 -19.74 10.84
N VAL A 707 5.04 -20.39 9.83
CA VAL A 707 5.75 -19.73 8.73
C VAL A 707 4.76 -18.98 7.88
N ILE A 708 4.93 -17.65 7.74
CA ILE A 708 4.07 -16.79 6.93
C ILE A 708 4.68 -16.44 5.58
N THR A 709 6.01 -16.38 5.48
CA THR A 709 6.74 -16.26 4.22
C THR A 709 8.00 -17.11 4.25
N ALA A 710 8.45 -17.54 3.07
CA ALA A 710 9.73 -18.22 2.90
C ALA A 710 10.44 -17.72 1.62
N SER A 711 11.76 -17.85 1.60
CA SER A 711 12.60 -17.53 0.47
C SER A 711 13.59 -18.64 0.21
N MET A 712 13.42 -19.32 -0.91
CA MET A 712 14.33 -20.39 -1.34
C MET A 712 15.66 -19.79 -1.82
N THR A 713 16.78 -20.31 -1.36
CA THR A 713 18.12 -19.87 -1.73
C THR A 713 18.75 -20.74 -2.81
N SER A 714 18.34 -22.00 -2.89
CA SER A 714 18.74 -22.95 -3.92
C SER A 714 17.79 -22.91 -5.12
N LYS A 715 18.30 -23.13 -6.31
CA LYS A 715 17.51 -23.23 -7.55
C LYS A 715 16.96 -24.64 -7.81
N THR A 716 17.47 -25.64 -7.11
CA THR A 716 17.21 -27.06 -7.37
C THR A 716 16.31 -27.72 -6.34
N GLY A 717 15.97 -27.03 -5.27
CA GLY A 717 15.09 -27.50 -4.21
C GLY A 717 15.41 -26.91 -2.85
N PRO A 718 14.62 -27.26 -1.83
CA PRO A 718 14.82 -26.78 -0.47
C PRO A 718 16.22 -27.07 0.07
N SER A 719 16.78 -26.14 0.83
CA SER A 719 18.11 -26.21 1.39
C SER A 719 18.14 -25.71 2.84
N ALA A 720 19.17 -26.08 3.60
CA ALA A 720 19.38 -25.58 4.96
C ALA A 720 19.66 -24.06 5.02
N ALA A 721 19.90 -23.42 3.87
CA ALA A 721 20.11 -21.98 3.74
C ALA A 721 18.82 -21.20 3.44
N ASP A 722 17.67 -21.86 3.27
CA ASP A 722 16.41 -21.21 3.02
C ASP A 722 15.98 -20.36 4.21
N LEU A 723 15.34 -19.24 3.92
CA LEU A 723 14.99 -18.22 4.89
C LEU A 723 13.48 -18.24 5.16
N TYR A 724 13.12 -18.17 6.42
CA TYR A 724 11.74 -18.20 6.89
C TYR A 724 11.42 -16.98 7.74
N THR A 725 10.20 -16.50 7.61
CA THR A 725 9.61 -15.48 8.51
C THR A 725 8.42 -16.12 9.22
N TRP A 726 8.40 -15.99 10.53
CA TRP A 726 7.35 -16.56 11.38
C TRP A 726 6.35 -15.49 11.79
N GLN A 727 5.14 -15.92 12.02
CA GLN A 727 4.08 -15.15 12.65
C GLN A 727 4.53 -14.73 14.06
N PRO A 728 4.33 -13.44 14.45
CA PRO A 728 4.61 -12.99 15.81
C PRO A 728 3.76 -13.72 16.84
N GLU A 729 4.31 -13.94 18.03
CA GLU A 729 3.60 -14.46 19.18
C GLU A 729 2.43 -13.56 19.59
N ARG A 730 1.60 -14.08 20.50
CA ARG A 730 0.47 -13.34 21.09
C ARG A 730 0.94 -12.00 21.65
N SER A 731 0.17 -10.96 21.34
CA SER A 731 0.45 -9.60 21.82
C SER A 731 -0.81 -8.92 22.35
N PHE A 732 -0.60 -7.88 23.15
CA PHE A 732 -1.65 -7.12 23.83
C PHE A 732 -1.49 -5.65 23.54
N MET A 733 -2.62 -4.93 23.49
CA MET A 733 -2.68 -3.48 23.37
C MET A 733 -3.84 -2.92 24.17
N ALA A 734 -3.58 -1.91 24.98
CA ALA A 734 -4.60 -1.13 25.65
C ALA A 734 -4.62 0.30 25.09
N THR A 735 -5.80 0.82 24.82
CA THR A 735 -6.00 2.16 24.25
C THR A 735 -7.02 2.94 25.07
N VAL A 736 -6.72 4.20 25.35
CA VAL A 736 -7.68 5.18 25.87
C VAL A 736 -7.82 6.29 24.85
N LYS A 737 -9.05 6.59 24.42
CA LYS A 737 -9.39 7.69 23.51
C LYS A 737 -10.35 8.65 24.22
N LEU A 738 -10.08 9.93 24.12
CA LEU A 738 -10.90 11.01 24.69
C LEU A 738 -11.35 11.95 23.59
N ASP A 739 -12.62 12.27 23.54
CA ASP A 739 -13.22 13.26 22.66
C ASP A 739 -13.75 14.43 23.48
N PHE A 740 -13.38 15.67 23.11
CA PHE A 740 -13.74 16.92 23.78
C PHE A 740 -14.65 17.80 22.95
#